data_68296bc501513bb59028e39179b523dc
#
_entry.id   68296bc501513bb59028e39179b523dc
#
_cell.length_a   1.000
_cell.length_b   1.000
_cell.length_c   1.000
_cell.angle_alpha   90.00
_cell.angle_beta   90.00
_cell.angle_gamma   90.00
#
_symmetry.space_group_name_H-M   'P 1'
#
loop_
_entity.id
_entity.type
_entity.pdbx_description
1 polymer ?
#
loop_
_entity_poly.entity_id
_entity_poly.type
_entity_poly.pdbx_seq_one_letter_code
_entity_poly.pdbx_strand_id
1 'polypeptide(L)'
;MKTQLIDYISSKRALIYINDYDYREIDNFIQNGLKDIKNVEIHEYRAFGEVDFKSKKISTTPVNLMGFLQAYMINGTDKNVVLLLKDVDKELENPEVIAMLKKIAEMNIAHPKYNCMVIIVSQNIQVPRDLESYITILEIPKLTKNEIEKYIKDVAKERNMKIDEEDLGEIAISLKGLSKWCITQIINGMETVSSSAINGIIKEKGQIIKKSGILELINFKERAQDIGGLQNMKDWLNRKAQIFRRLDEANRFGVDTPKGMLIVGMPGCGKSLTAKAASRMFNVPLLRLDIGRLLGKYVGESEYNLRMALKTAESISPCILWIDEIEKAFAGIDQTGGASDITKRLFGHFLTWLQEKENTVFVVATANDITPFPPEFLRKGRFDEIFYVDFPTHQERQEIFRIHLEKRGKYNETIVDLSKLATEAEDFCGADIEEVVKIAVENSFLDKQQANITTEDIVQIIKETDPLKKVLFEKIKALKKAYEKFKLRPASSRENGNPELDNRNMVLVTGGKYTPSFFEEEREVKDLWVSKYETTQDQWSQLMGTDPSSSKGARRPVEKITWIQALQYCNKLSEKNGLKPAYKIEKDILQKVIYYDGEEVYPDIADFSKVEGYRLPTHLEWEWFARGGEVAIQEETFSCKYSGSDNPEEVAWFKETSGSQTHAVGTKKPNQLGLYDCNGNVWELVYDTDISGYLDEQHSYIYDESCSNRKVLGGSWDNNPVEISNSGGAGFNSSSSTRGFRVVRTA
;
A
#
# COMPACT_ATOMS: atom_id res chain seq x y z
N MET A 1 -14.12 18.41 -26.27
CA MET A 1 -15.46 18.42 -25.68
C MET A 1 -16.38 19.54 -26.13
N LYS A 2 -15.95 20.80 -26.21
CA LYS A 2 -16.71 21.83 -26.98
C LYS A 2 -17.02 21.34 -28.41
N THR A 3 -16.11 20.63 -29.04
CA THR A 3 -16.24 19.96 -30.33
C THR A 3 -17.37 18.96 -30.38
N GLN A 4 -17.59 18.16 -29.34
CA GLN A 4 -18.55 17.04 -29.36
C GLN A 4 -20.02 17.48 -29.47
N LEU A 5 -20.43 18.52 -28.73
CA LEU A 5 -21.80 19.05 -28.83
C LEU A 5 -22.01 19.77 -30.17
N ILE A 6 -20.99 20.48 -30.68
CA ILE A 6 -20.97 21.11 -32.00
C ILE A 6 -21.05 20.03 -33.09
N ASP A 7 -20.31 18.94 -32.95
CA ASP A 7 -20.32 17.80 -33.87
C ASP A 7 -21.69 17.10 -33.90
N TYR A 8 -22.35 17.00 -32.74
CA TYR A 8 -23.68 16.41 -32.66
C TYR A 8 -24.76 17.27 -33.36
N ILE A 9 -24.68 18.60 -33.22
CA ILE A 9 -25.56 19.52 -33.96
C ILE A 9 -25.25 19.46 -35.45
N SER A 10 -24.01 19.47 -35.85
CA SER A 10 -23.57 19.41 -37.24
C SER A 10 -23.92 18.09 -37.90
N SER A 11 -23.86 16.98 -37.15
CA SER A 11 -24.29 15.65 -37.62
C SER A 11 -25.79 15.39 -37.45
N LYS A 12 -26.58 16.40 -37.06
CA LYS A 12 -28.02 16.35 -36.86
C LYS A 12 -28.50 15.24 -35.90
N ARG A 13 -27.73 14.96 -34.84
CA ARG A 13 -28.19 14.05 -33.77
C ARG A 13 -29.32 14.72 -32.99
N ALA A 14 -30.50 14.20 -33.13
CA ALA A 14 -31.70 14.85 -32.61
C ALA A 14 -31.90 14.66 -31.12
N LEU A 15 -31.61 13.46 -30.58
CA LEU A 15 -31.88 13.14 -29.18
C LEU A 15 -30.58 12.86 -28.47
N ILE A 16 -30.27 13.67 -27.45
CA ILE A 16 -29.10 13.51 -26.56
C ILE A 16 -29.58 13.27 -25.15
N TYR A 17 -29.01 12.29 -24.48
CA TYR A 17 -29.30 12.00 -23.08
C TYR A 17 -28.07 12.30 -22.21
N ILE A 18 -28.25 13.14 -21.20
CA ILE A 18 -27.23 13.48 -20.23
C ILE A 18 -27.60 12.90 -18.88
N ASN A 19 -26.76 11.99 -18.37
CA ASN A 19 -26.95 11.39 -17.06
C ASN A 19 -26.17 12.18 -16.00
N ASP A 20 -26.78 13.24 -15.49
CA ASP A 20 -26.22 14.06 -14.42
C ASP A 20 -27.33 14.81 -13.66
N TYR A 21 -27.03 15.34 -12.48
CA TYR A 21 -27.98 16.06 -11.62
C TYR A 21 -27.56 17.52 -11.36
N ASP A 22 -26.33 17.91 -11.72
CA ASP A 22 -25.87 19.29 -11.54
C ASP A 22 -26.35 20.18 -12.69
N TYR A 23 -27.61 20.60 -12.62
CA TYR A 23 -28.21 21.41 -13.65
C TYR A 23 -27.46 22.70 -13.95
N ARG A 24 -26.76 23.27 -12.96
CA ARG A 24 -25.95 24.49 -13.18
C ARG A 24 -24.73 24.17 -14.06
N GLU A 25 -24.10 23.04 -13.82
CA GLU A 25 -22.97 22.60 -14.63
C GLU A 25 -23.39 22.23 -16.05
N ILE A 26 -24.53 21.54 -16.18
CA ILE A 26 -25.14 21.19 -17.46
C ILE A 26 -25.48 22.45 -18.27
N ASP A 27 -26.11 23.43 -17.63
CA ASP A 27 -26.45 24.70 -18.29
C ASP A 27 -25.19 25.44 -18.76
N ASN A 28 -24.17 25.50 -17.95
CA ASN A 28 -22.88 26.09 -18.33
C ASN A 28 -22.20 25.31 -19.48
N PHE A 29 -22.27 23.99 -19.44
CA PHE A 29 -21.73 23.12 -20.50
C PHE A 29 -22.46 23.38 -21.83
N ILE A 30 -23.80 23.40 -21.83
CA ILE A 30 -24.62 23.66 -22.99
C ILE A 30 -24.36 25.07 -23.52
N GLN A 31 -24.39 26.10 -22.65
CA GLN A 31 -24.18 27.48 -23.03
C GLN A 31 -22.79 27.71 -23.66
N ASN A 32 -21.74 27.13 -23.05
CA ASN A 32 -20.39 27.24 -23.56
C ASN A 32 -20.16 26.42 -24.85
N GLY A 33 -20.82 25.26 -24.97
CA GLY A 33 -20.75 24.40 -26.15
C GLY A 33 -21.43 25.02 -27.36
N LEU A 34 -22.49 25.79 -27.15
CA LEU A 34 -23.31 26.39 -28.23
C LEU A 34 -22.91 27.84 -28.57
N LYS A 35 -21.95 28.44 -27.85
CA LYS A 35 -21.56 29.85 -27.97
C LYS A 35 -21.11 30.26 -29.38
N ASP A 36 -20.48 29.32 -30.09
CA ASP A 36 -19.88 29.59 -31.41
C ASP A 36 -20.86 29.25 -32.58
N ILE A 37 -22.05 28.73 -32.25
CA ILE A 37 -23.09 28.41 -33.25
C ILE A 37 -24.02 29.61 -33.43
N LYS A 38 -24.18 30.07 -34.69
CA LYS A 38 -25.09 31.18 -35.03
C LYS A 38 -26.55 30.75 -34.98
N ASN A 39 -27.43 31.63 -34.55
CA ASN A 39 -28.90 31.44 -34.55
C ASN A 39 -29.37 30.24 -33.76
N VAL A 40 -28.85 30.06 -32.51
CA VAL A 40 -29.34 28.99 -31.59
C VAL A 40 -30.34 29.59 -30.60
N GLU A 41 -31.50 28.97 -30.54
CA GLU A 41 -32.54 29.22 -29.54
C GLU A 41 -32.60 28.02 -28.57
N ILE A 42 -32.50 28.30 -27.24
CA ILE A 42 -32.56 27.26 -26.21
C ILE A 42 -33.84 27.46 -25.39
N HIS A 43 -34.65 26.41 -25.33
CA HIS A 43 -35.90 26.36 -24.56
C HIS A 43 -35.80 25.27 -23.52
N GLU A 44 -36.09 25.58 -22.26
CA GLU A 44 -35.99 24.65 -21.13
C GLU A 44 -37.42 24.26 -20.67
N TYR A 45 -37.65 22.98 -20.49
CA TYR A 45 -38.85 22.42 -19.89
C TYR A 45 -38.49 21.58 -18.65
N ARG A 46 -39.28 21.75 -17.60
CA ARG A 46 -39.23 20.93 -16.38
C ARG A 46 -40.61 20.34 -16.06
N ALA A 47 -40.68 19.37 -15.17
CA ALA A 47 -41.93 18.75 -14.74
C ALA A 47 -43.04 19.74 -14.34
N PHE A 48 -42.71 20.97 -13.96
CA PHE A 48 -43.64 22.02 -13.60
C PHE A 48 -43.91 23.03 -14.71
N GLY A 49 -43.37 22.85 -15.92
CA GLY A 49 -43.62 23.70 -17.09
C GLY A 49 -42.37 24.30 -17.74
N GLU A 50 -42.61 25.20 -18.69
CA GLU A 50 -41.54 25.90 -19.41
C GLU A 50 -40.82 26.92 -18.55
N VAL A 51 -39.48 26.98 -18.73
CA VAL A 51 -38.57 27.87 -17.98
C VAL A 51 -37.72 28.63 -18.99
N ASP A 52 -37.61 29.95 -18.83
CA ASP A 52 -36.66 30.72 -19.62
C ASP A 52 -35.19 30.35 -19.26
N PHE A 53 -34.45 29.85 -20.25
CA PHE A 53 -33.12 29.28 -20.04
C PHE A 53 -32.12 30.29 -19.43
N LYS A 54 -32.22 31.58 -19.79
CA LYS A 54 -31.29 32.61 -19.35
C LYS A 54 -31.68 33.22 -18.00
N SER A 55 -32.93 33.63 -17.86
CA SER A 55 -33.41 34.30 -16.63
C SER A 55 -33.87 33.34 -15.55
N LYS A 56 -34.04 32.05 -15.89
CA LYS A 56 -34.60 31.00 -15.03
C LYS A 56 -35.99 31.30 -14.46
N LYS A 57 -36.76 32.19 -15.15
CA LYS A 57 -38.14 32.48 -14.78
C LYS A 57 -39.08 31.44 -15.36
N ILE A 58 -40.04 31.01 -14.58
CA ILE A 58 -41.10 30.07 -14.99
C ILE A 58 -42.08 30.82 -15.87
N SER A 59 -42.50 30.21 -16.99
CA SER A 59 -43.55 30.76 -17.85
C SER A 59 -44.89 30.83 -17.10
N THR A 60 -45.59 31.91 -17.30
CA THR A 60 -46.94 32.09 -16.69
C THR A 60 -48.01 31.28 -17.37
N THR A 61 -47.74 30.75 -18.56
CA THR A 61 -48.67 29.91 -19.34
C THR A 61 -48.36 28.43 -19.03
N PRO A 62 -49.27 27.69 -18.42
CA PRO A 62 -49.08 26.27 -18.16
C PRO A 62 -49.07 25.47 -19.48
N VAL A 63 -47.95 24.85 -19.81
CA VAL A 63 -47.78 24.00 -20.97
C VAL A 63 -47.34 22.61 -20.49
N ASN A 64 -47.97 21.55 -20.95
CA ASN A 64 -47.48 20.21 -20.70
C ASN A 64 -46.35 19.85 -21.69
N LEU A 65 -45.61 18.76 -21.43
CA LEU A 65 -44.45 18.38 -22.26
C LEU A 65 -44.86 18.17 -23.73
N MET A 66 -46.02 17.56 -23.97
CA MET A 66 -46.50 17.33 -25.35
C MET A 66 -46.73 18.65 -26.07
N GLY A 67 -47.45 19.61 -25.46
CA GLY A 67 -47.66 20.94 -26.01
C GLY A 67 -46.36 21.73 -26.23
N PHE A 68 -45.43 21.61 -25.31
CA PHE A 68 -44.08 22.20 -25.45
C PHE A 68 -43.33 21.62 -26.68
N LEU A 69 -43.29 20.30 -26.83
CA LEU A 69 -42.64 19.66 -27.98
C LEU A 69 -43.30 20.03 -29.29
N GLN A 70 -44.64 20.08 -29.33
CA GLN A 70 -45.40 20.50 -30.53
C GLN A 70 -45.12 21.97 -30.92
N ALA A 71 -45.10 22.87 -29.96
CA ALA A 71 -44.87 24.29 -30.22
C ALA A 71 -43.51 24.54 -30.87
N TYR A 72 -42.48 23.85 -30.46
CA TYR A 72 -41.10 24.07 -30.96
C TYR A 72 -40.74 23.16 -32.15
N MET A 73 -41.41 22.04 -32.35
CA MET A 73 -41.22 21.20 -33.54
C MET A 73 -41.51 21.97 -34.84
N ILE A 74 -42.50 22.85 -34.83
CA ILE A 74 -42.93 23.63 -36.02
C ILE A 74 -41.90 24.73 -36.36
N ASN A 75 -41.23 25.26 -35.39
CA ASN A 75 -40.32 26.42 -35.54
C ASN A 75 -38.89 26.06 -35.96
N GLY A 76 -38.57 24.79 -36.20
CA GLY A 76 -37.20 24.30 -36.51
C GLY A 76 -36.71 24.58 -37.94
N THR A 77 -37.41 25.41 -38.73
CA THR A 77 -37.14 25.63 -40.17
C THR A 77 -36.24 26.78 -40.42
N ASP A 78 -35.40 27.28 -39.96
CA ASP A 78 -34.38 28.33 -40.30
C ASP A 78 -33.50 28.71 -39.10
N LYS A 79 -33.68 28.02 -37.93
CA LYS A 79 -32.91 28.26 -36.71
C LYS A 79 -32.50 26.92 -36.11
N ASN A 80 -31.38 26.93 -35.35
CA ASN A 80 -31.00 25.81 -34.54
C ASN A 80 -31.78 25.86 -33.22
N VAL A 81 -32.72 24.96 -33.02
CA VAL A 81 -33.53 24.88 -31.79
C VAL A 81 -32.96 23.80 -30.87
N VAL A 82 -32.73 24.13 -29.61
CA VAL A 82 -32.31 23.19 -28.59
C VAL A 82 -33.37 23.14 -27.49
N LEU A 83 -34.01 21.99 -27.33
CA LEU A 83 -35.00 21.73 -26.29
C LEU A 83 -34.32 21.00 -25.13
N LEU A 84 -34.24 21.63 -23.99
CA LEU A 84 -33.63 21.08 -22.78
C LEU A 84 -34.75 20.58 -21.84
N LEU A 85 -34.83 19.26 -21.72
CA LEU A 85 -35.84 18.59 -20.88
C LEU A 85 -35.21 18.12 -19.56
N LYS A 86 -35.66 18.62 -18.43
CA LYS A 86 -35.23 18.26 -17.10
C LYS A 86 -36.38 17.74 -16.24
N ASP A 87 -36.12 16.74 -15.42
CA ASP A 87 -37.09 16.15 -14.49
C ASP A 87 -38.32 15.56 -15.21
N VAL A 88 -38.14 14.99 -16.44
CA VAL A 88 -39.23 14.47 -17.27
C VAL A 88 -39.28 12.94 -17.32
N ASP A 89 -38.72 12.24 -16.38
CA ASP A 89 -38.57 10.77 -16.38
C ASP A 89 -39.92 10.06 -16.52
N LYS A 90 -40.95 10.54 -15.82
CA LYS A 90 -42.30 9.95 -15.88
C LYS A 90 -43.00 10.24 -17.22
N GLU A 91 -42.79 11.43 -17.77
CA GLU A 91 -43.36 11.82 -19.06
C GLU A 91 -42.74 11.04 -20.24
N LEU A 92 -41.49 10.58 -20.09
CA LEU A 92 -40.84 9.71 -21.09
C LEU A 92 -41.46 8.30 -21.20
N GLU A 93 -42.28 7.88 -20.23
CA GLU A 93 -43.05 6.64 -20.30
C GLU A 93 -44.31 6.78 -21.17
N ASN A 94 -44.74 8.03 -21.48
CA ASN A 94 -45.95 8.28 -22.29
C ASN A 94 -45.68 7.96 -23.78
N PRO A 95 -46.48 7.04 -24.40
CA PRO A 95 -46.31 6.68 -25.80
C PRO A 95 -46.45 7.85 -26.79
N GLU A 96 -47.25 8.86 -26.48
CA GLU A 96 -47.41 10.05 -27.32
C GLU A 96 -46.13 10.91 -27.32
N VAL A 97 -45.48 11.08 -26.15
CA VAL A 97 -44.22 11.80 -26.01
C VAL A 97 -43.13 11.05 -26.78
N ILE A 98 -43.07 9.71 -26.64
CA ILE A 98 -42.13 8.86 -27.38
C ILE A 98 -42.29 9.04 -28.89
N ALA A 99 -43.53 8.98 -29.38
CA ALA A 99 -43.85 9.16 -30.80
C ALA A 99 -43.40 10.56 -31.28
N MET A 100 -43.61 11.60 -30.47
CA MET A 100 -43.22 12.96 -30.82
C MET A 100 -41.69 13.09 -30.89
N LEU A 101 -40.95 12.53 -29.95
CA LEU A 101 -39.46 12.53 -29.94
C LEU A 101 -38.92 11.80 -31.19
N LYS A 102 -39.49 10.64 -31.55
CA LYS A 102 -39.17 9.94 -32.83
C LYS A 102 -39.41 10.85 -34.02
N LYS A 103 -40.54 11.53 -34.04
CA LYS A 103 -40.90 12.44 -35.15
C LYS A 103 -39.90 13.58 -35.31
N ILE A 104 -39.43 14.19 -34.20
CA ILE A 104 -38.37 15.21 -34.21
C ILE A 104 -37.08 14.64 -34.81
N ALA A 105 -36.68 13.42 -34.41
CA ALA A 105 -35.51 12.75 -34.94
C ALA A 105 -35.60 12.48 -36.45
N GLU A 106 -36.74 11.98 -36.92
CA GLU A 106 -37.03 11.75 -38.35
C GLU A 106 -36.98 13.03 -39.16
N MET A 107 -37.54 14.11 -38.62
CA MET A 107 -37.55 15.44 -39.27
C MET A 107 -36.16 16.00 -39.46
N ASN A 108 -35.27 15.83 -38.48
CA ASN A 108 -33.87 16.24 -38.61
C ASN A 108 -33.12 15.54 -39.75
N ILE A 109 -33.47 14.27 -40.02
CA ILE A 109 -32.85 13.49 -41.10
C ILE A 109 -33.51 13.85 -42.46
N ALA A 110 -34.84 13.95 -42.47
CA ALA A 110 -35.61 14.14 -43.73
C ALA A 110 -35.48 15.54 -44.32
N HIS A 111 -35.30 16.58 -43.48
CA HIS A 111 -35.32 17.98 -43.92
C HIS A 111 -34.01 18.69 -43.71
N PRO A 112 -33.25 19.05 -44.78
CA PRO A 112 -31.92 19.68 -44.65
C PRO A 112 -31.89 21.01 -43.88
N LYS A 113 -32.96 21.75 -43.89
CA LYS A 113 -33.08 23.06 -43.20
C LYS A 113 -33.64 22.94 -41.78
N TYR A 114 -34.09 21.76 -41.37
CA TYR A 114 -34.64 21.52 -40.03
C TYR A 114 -33.49 21.10 -39.06
N ASN A 115 -33.37 21.77 -37.94
CA ASN A 115 -32.40 21.42 -36.90
C ASN A 115 -32.99 21.66 -35.52
N CYS A 116 -33.57 20.60 -34.95
CA CYS A 116 -34.12 20.59 -33.59
C CYS A 116 -33.42 19.49 -32.77
N MET A 117 -32.68 19.86 -31.76
CA MET A 117 -32.00 18.94 -30.86
C MET A 117 -32.74 18.92 -29.52
N VAL A 118 -33.05 17.73 -29.02
CA VAL A 118 -33.64 17.53 -27.72
C VAL A 118 -32.55 16.96 -26.76
N ILE A 119 -32.26 17.67 -25.69
CA ILE A 119 -31.34 17.25 -24.65
C ILE A 119 -32.14 16.85 -23.40
N ILE A 120 -32.14 15.58 -23.10
CA ILE A 120 -32.83 15.02 -21.93
C ILE A 120 -31.82 14.89 -20.81
N VAL A 121 -32.14 15.45 -19.65
CA VAL A 121 -31.27 15.42 -18.46
C VAL A 121 -32.01 14.69 -17.35
N SER A 122 -31.41 13.59 -16.88
CA SER A 122 -31.95 12.79 -15.78
C SER A 122 -30.85 12.11 -14.97
N GLN A 123 -31.15 11.80 -13.72
CA GLN A 123 -30.25 11.06 -12.81
C GLN A 123 -30.20 9.56 -13.12
N ASN A 124 -31.24 9.02 -13.74
CA ASN A 124 -31.38 7.60 -14.05
C ASN A 124 -31.45 7.40 -15.55
N ILE A 125 -30.59 6.56 -16.11
CA ILE A 125 -30.72 6.20 -17.54
C ILE A 125 -31.90 5.24 -17.69
N GLN A 126 -33.07 5.81 -17.89
CA GLN A 126 -34.28 5.07 -18.31
C GLN A 126 -34.60 5.46 -19.74
N VAL A 127 -33.89 4.88 -20.68
CA VAL A 127 -34.19 5.07 -22.10
C VAL A 127 -35.31 4.08 -22.48
N PRO A 128 -36.51 4.55 -22.93
CA PRO A 128 -37.51 3.67 -23.48
C PRO A 128 -36.93 2.87 -24.65
N ARG A 129 -37.21 1.57 -24.70
CA ARG A 129 -36.70 0.67 -25.77
C ARG A 129 -36.95 1.24 -27.18
N ASP A 130 -38.04 1.87 -27.35
CA ASP A 130 -38.47 2.49 -28.61
C ASP A 130 -37.62 3.70 -29.05
N LEU A 131 -36.84 4.30 -28.12
CA LEU A 131 -35.95 5.42 -28.40
C LEU A 131 -34.47 5.05 -28.42
N GLU A 132 -34.11 3.83 -28.07
CA GLU A 132 -32.71 3.38 -27.97
C GLU A 132 -31.87 3.69 -29.23
N SER A 133 -32.46 3.45 -30.41
CA SER A 133 -31.80 3.69 -31.70
C SER A 133 -31.65 5.17 -32.08
N TYR A 134 -32.38 6.06 -31.44
CA TYR A 134 -32.40 7.50 -31.74
C TYR A 134 -31.60 8.32 -30.74
N ILE A 135 -31.32 7.78 -29.52
CA ILE A 135 -30.67 8.49 -28.44
C ILE A 135 -29.16 8.31 -28.50
N THR A 136 -28.46 9.42 -28.34
CA THR A 136 -27.02 9.46 -28.08
C THR A 136 -26.78 9.82 -26.62
N ILE A 137 -26.06 8.98 -25.85
CA ILE A 137 -25.70 9.26 -24.49
C ILE A 137 -24.46 10.18 -24.50
N LEU A 138 -24.53 11.27 -23.77
CA LEU A 138 -23.43 12.22 -23.57
C LEU A 138 -23.04 12.24 -22.09
N GLU A 139 -21.82 11.88 -21.81
CA GLU A 139 -21.26 11.93 -20.45
C GLU A 139 -20.54 13.27 -20.26
N ILE A 140 -20.89 13.99 -19.18
CA ILE A 140 -20.15 15.17 -18.77
C ILE A 140 -18.93 14.73 -17.99
N PRO A 141 -17.71 15.08 -18.41
CA PRO A 141 -16.51 14.66 -17.70
C PRO A 141 -16.40 15.34 -16.36
N LYS A 142 -15.93 14.56 -15.41
CA LYS A 142 -15.66 15.05 -14.05
C LYS A 142 -14.46 15.99 -14.07
N LEU A 143 -14.44 16.91 -13.10
CA LEU A 143 -13.37 17.87 -12.94
C LEU A 143 -12.02 17.19 -12.70
N THR A 144 -11.00 17.65 -13.39
CA THR A 144 -9.62 17.32 -13.14
C THR A 144 -9.12 17.97 -11.84
N LYS A 145 -8.00 17.51 -11.27
CA LYS A 145 -7.38 18.11 -10.09
C LYS A 145 -7.17 19.62 -10.26
N ASN A 146 -6.57 20.02 -11.38
CA ASN A 146 -6.26 21.43 -11.66
C ASN A 146 -7.52 22.31 -11.80
N GLU A 147 -8.59 21.74 -12.37
CA GLU A 147 -9.87 22.45 -12.46
C GLU A 147 -10.53 22.60 -11.09
N ILE A 148 -10.39 21.60 -10.21
CA ILE A 148 -10.88 21.66 -8.82
C ILE A 148 -10.09 22.71 -8.04
N GLU A 149 -8.75 22.72 -8.13
CA GLU A 149 -7.90 23.73 -7.47
C GLU A 149 -8.31 25.14 -7.89
N LYS A 150 -8.47 25.35 -9.20
CA LYS A 150 -8.95 26.63 -9.73
C LYS A 150 -10.32 26.99 -9.18
N TYR A 151 -11.25 26.02 -9.16
CA TYR A 151 -12.60 26.24 -8.67
C TYR A 151 -12.65 26.57 -7.17
N ILE A 152 -11.81 25.89 -6.36
CA ILE A 152 -11.65 26.22 -4.93
C ILE A 152 -11.17 27.67 -4.76
N LYS A 153 -10.16 28.10 -5.52
CA LYS A 153 -9.64 29.47 -5.48
C LYS A 153 -10.72 30.50 -5.85
N ASP A 154 -11.52 30.21 -6.88
CA ASP A 154 -12.60 31.10 -7.31
C ASP A 154 -13.68 31.23 -6.21
N VAL A 155 -14.14 30.12 -5.63
CA VAL A 155 -15.15 30.11 -4.55
C VAL A 155 -14.63 30.78 -3.27
N ALA A 156 -13.37 30.51 -2.90
CA ALA A 156 -12.76 31.11 -1.71
C ALA A 156 -12.58 32.61 -1.87
N LYS A 157 -12.21 33.09 -3.07
CA LYS A 157 -12.11 34.50 -3.39
C LYS A 157 -13.46 35.23 -3.32
N GLU A 158 -14.52 34.64 -3.87
CA GLU A 158 -15.88 35.18 -3.77
C GLU A 158 -16.36 35.37 -2.32
N ARG A 159 -15.83 34.55 -1.41
CA ARG A 159 -16.23 34.53 0.02
C ARG A 159 -15.22 35.11 0.98
N ASN A 160 -14.10 35.65 0.51
CA ASN A 160 -13.00 36.16 1.31
C ASN A 160 -12.42 35.13 2.31
N MET A 161 -12.37 33.84 1.91
CA MET A 161 -11.82 32.75 2.72
C MET A 161 -10.31 32.65 2.56
N LYS A 162 -9.62 32.29 3.63
CA LYS A 162 -8.18 31.96 3.59
C LYS A 162 -7.98 30.57 3.01
N ILE A 163 -6.95 30.44 2.17
CA ILE A 163 -6.51 29.16 1.58
C ILE A 163 -5.11 28.88 2.07
N ASP A 164 -4.86 27.66 2.50
CA ASP A 164 -3.54 27.13 2.68
C ASP A 164 -3.07 26.54 1.33
N GLU A 165 -2.16 27.23 0.68
CA GLU A 165 -1.68 26.86 -0.68
C GLU A 165 -0.94 25.52 -0.69
N GLU A 166 -0.29 25.13 0.42
CA GLU A 166 0.42 23.86 0.55
C GLU A 166 -0.57 22.67 0.58
N ASP A 167 -1.71 22.86 1.21
CA ASP A 167 -2.76 21.84 1.36
C ASP A 167 -3.70 21.75 0.15
N LEU A 168 -3.73 22.76 -0.72
CA LEU A 168 -4.69 22.88 -1.81
C LEU A 168 -4.73 21.65 -2.72
N GLY A 169 -3.54 21.11 -3.04
CA GLY A 169 -3.42 19.93 -3.89
C GLY A 169 -4.02 18.67 -3.27
N GLU A 170 -3.88 18.48 -1.96
CA GLU A 170 -4.44 17.35 -1.21
C GLU A 170 -5.96 17.47 -1.09
N ILE A 171 -6.45 18.67 -0.81
CA ILE A 171 -7.89 18.96 -0.74
C ILE A 171 -8.54 18.75 -2.11
N ALA A 172 -7.92 19.19 -3.20
CA ALA A 172 -8.43 18.98 -4.56
C ALA A 172 -8.54 17.50 -4.92
N ILE A 173 -7.55 16.69 -4.53
CA ILE A 173 -7.60 15.23 -4.69
C ILE A 173 -8.76 14.65 -3.87
N SER A 174 -8.93 15.09 -2.64
CA SER A 174 -10.01 14.63 -1.76
C SER A 174 -11.40 15.00 -2.27
N LEU A 175 -11.54 16.10 -2.99
CA LEU A 175 -12.79 16.55 -3.61
C LEU A 175 -13.05 15.96 -4.99
N LYS A 176 -12.07 15.26 -5.59
CA LYS A 176 -12.22 14.63 -6.90
C LYS A 176 -13.44 13.70 -6.94
N GLY A 177 -14.15 13.73 -8.07
CA GLY A 177 -15.38 12.92 -8.28
C GLY A 177 -16.67 13.56 -7.78
N LEU A 178 -16.61 14.64 -7.01
CA LEU A 178 -17.78 15.42 -6.60
C LEU A 178 -18.20 16.43 -7.68
N SER A 179 -19.50 16.74 -7.72
CA SER A 179 -20.02 17.83 -8.54
C SER A 179 -19.60 19.19 -7.97
N LYS A 180 -19.62 20.24 -8.78
CA LYS A 180 -19.33 21.62 -8.32
C LYS A 180 -20.31 22.03 -7.21
N TRP A 181 -21.55 21.61 -7.28
CA TRP A 181 -22.54 21.83 -6.24
C TRP A 181 -22.06 21.26 -4.89
N CYS A 182 -21.66 19.99 -4.85
CA CYS A 182 -21.16 19.34 -3.62
C CYS A 182 -19.87 20.02 -3.12
N ILE A 183 -18.94 20.35 -4.03
CA ILE A 183 -17.71 21.04 -3.67
C ILE A 183 -18.03 22.40 -3.02
N THR A 184 -18.95 23.17 -3.60
CA THR A 184 -19.37 24.46 -3.04
C THR A 184 -19.99 24.31 -1.67
N GLN A 185 -20.87 23.31 -1.45
CA GLN A 185 -21.48 23.04 -0.15
C GLN A 185 -20.42 22.71 0.92
N ILE A 186 -19.45 21.88 0.56
CA ILE A 186 -18.37 21.49 1.46
C ILE A 186 -17.50 22.71 1.83
N ILE A 187 -17.08 23.51 0.84
CA ILE A 187 -16.28 24.72 1.08
C ILE A 187 -17.05 25.73 1.93
N ASN A 188 -18.36 25.87 1.70
CA ASN A 188 -19.21 26.76 2.48
C ASN A 188 -19.29 26.43 3.96
N GLY A 189 -19.06 25.19 4.33
CA GLY A 189 -19.00 24.73 5.71
C GLY A 189 -17.63 24.89 6.39
N MET A 190 -16.64 25.46 5.69
CA MET A 190 -15.28 25.66 6.20
C MET A 190 -15.05 27.12 6.56
N GLU A 191 -14.25 27.37 7.61
CA GLU A 191 -13.74 28.70 7.93
C GLU A 191 -12.43 29.01 7.16
N THR A 192 -11.61 27.98 6.99
CA THR A 192 -10.34 28.02 6.25
C THR A 192 -10.22 26.76 5.41
N VAL A 193 -9.72 26.88 4.18
CA VAL A 193 -9.44 25.75 3.29
C VAL A 193 -8.08 25.19 3.65
N SER A 194 -8.04 24.16 4.50
CA SER A 194 -6.83 23.50 4.98
C SER A 194 -7.02 21.97 5.09
N SER A 195 -5.95 21.24 5.28
CA SER A 195 -5.97 19.77 5.42
C SER A 195 -6.84 19.26 6.57
N SER A 196 -7.09 20.08 7.59
CA SER A 196 -8.03 19.78 8.69
C SER A 196 -9.46 19.51 8.19
N ALA A 197 -9.83 20.05 7.03
CA ALA A 197 -11.13 19.88 6.40
C ALA A 197 -11.35 18.51 5.76
N ILE A 198 -10.30 17.72 5.51
CA ILE A 198 -10.38 16.42 4.81
C ILE A 198 -11.36 15.46 5.50
N ASN A 199 -11.39 15.44 6.83
CA ASN A 199 -12.35 14.63 7.56
C ASN A 199 -13.82 15.06 7.31
N GLY A 200 -14.06 16.35 7.14
CA GLY A 200 -15.37 16.90 6.75
C GLY A 200 -15.75 16.46 5.33
N ILE A 201 -14.81 16.51 4.40
CA ILE A 201 -15.00 16.05 3.00
C ILE A 201 -15.38 14.56 2.95
N ILE A 202 -14.68 13.73 3.72
CA ILE A 202 -14.98 12.30 3.83
C ILE A 202 -16.38 12.06 4.39
N LYS A 203 -16.80 12.86 5.38
CA LYS A 203 -18.14 12.76 5.98
C LYS A 203 -19.24 13.14 4.96
N GLU A 204 -19.05 14.18 4.17
CA GLU A 204 -19.99 14.59 3.12
C GLU A 204 -20.04 13.56 1.97
N LYS A 205 -18.90 13.03 1.53
CA LYS A 205 -18.87 11.88 0.62
C LYS A 205 -19.67 10.70 1.18
N GLY A 206 -19.63 10.49 2.50
CA GLY A 206 -20.41 9.48 3.21
C GLY A 206 -21.93 9.63 3.07
N GLN A 207 -22.45 10.83 2.89
CA GLN A 207 -23.89 11.05 2.65
C GLN A 207 -24.30 10.53 1.25
N ILE A 208 -23.44 10.68 0.26
CA ILE A 208 -23.69 10.15 -1.10
C ILE A 208 -23.72 8.62 -1.06
N ILE A 209 -22.79 8.01 -0.29
CA ILE A 209 -22.71 6.55 -0.13
C ILE A 209 -23.95 5.99 0.55
N LYS A 210 -24.44 6.63 1.61
CA LYS A 210 -25.65 6.21 2.35
C LYS A 210 -26.87 6.15 1.46
N LYS A 211 -26.97 7.01 0.44
CA LYS A 211 -28.09 7.03 -0.50
C LYS A 211 -28.07 5.82 -1.45
N SER A 212 -26.92 5.21 -1.73
CA SER A 212 -26.82 4.03 -2.58
C SER A 212 -27.39 2.76 -1.93
N GLY A 213 -27.41 2.70 -0.58
CA GLY A 213 -27.92 1.56 0.18
C GLY A 213 -27.08 0.27 0.13
N ILE A 214 -26.12 0.16 -0.82
CA ILE A 214 -25.32 -1.04 -1.10
C ILE A 214 -23.88 -0.88 -0.58
N LEU A 215 -23.37 0.34 -0.61
CA LEU A 215 -22.05 0.68 -0.08
C LEU A 215 -22.17 1.30 1.32
N GLU A 216 -21.21 0.99 2.15
CA GLU A 216 -21.07 1.55 3.50
C GLU A 216 -19.73 2.27 3.63
N LEU A 217 -19.74 3.52 4.13
CA LEU A 217 -18.51 4.20 4.52
C LEU A 217 -18.09 3.69 5.91
N ILE A 218 -16.93 3.09 5.99
CA ILE A 218 -16.39 2.56 7.25
C ILE A 218 -15.49 3.60 7.90
N ASN A 219 -15.89 4.05 9.09
CA ASN A 219 -15.07 4.86 9.98
C ASN A 219 -14.34 3.93 10.95
N PHE A 220 -13.01 4.02 11.00
CA PHE A 220 -12.19 3.15 11.84
C PHE A 220 -10.98 3.93 12.38
N LYS A 221 -10.40 3.40 13.49
CA LYS A 221 -9.24 4.01 14.16
C LYS A 221 -7.94 3.25 13.90
N GLU A 222 -8.03 2.04 13.39
CA GLU A 222 -6.93 1.09 13.20
C GLU A 222 -5.89 1.63 12.20
N ARG A 223 -4.61 1.37 12.51
CA ARG A 223 -3.42 1.74 11.69
C ARG A 223 -2.67 0.49 11.26
N ALA A 224 -1.73 0.61 10.34
CA ALA A 224 -0.86 -0.51 9.93
C ALA A 224 -0.06 -1.10 11.10
N GLN A 225 0.22 -0.29 12.13
CA GLN A 225 0.89 -0.71 13.38
C GLN A 225 0.01 -1.61 14.26
N ASP A 226 -1.31 -1.57 14.08
CA ASP A 226 -2.26 -2.37 14.85
C ASP A 226 -2.44 -3.79 14.27
N ILE A 227 -1.70 -4.13 13.21
CA ILE A 227 -1.66 -5.45 12.61
C ILE A 227 -0.33 -6.09 12.97
N GLY A 228 -0.33 -7.18 13.75
CA GLY A 228 0.87 -7.97 14.01
C GLY A 228 1.24 -8.80 12.76
N GLY A 229 2.51 -8.82 12.41
CA GLY A 229 3.02 -9.57 11.27
C GLY A 229 2.61 -9.05 9.89
N LEU A 230 2.42 -9.98 8.93
CA LEU A 230 2.01 -9.74 7.54
C LEU A 230 2.96 -8.77 6.78
N GLN A 231 4.25 -8.83 7.06
CA GLN A 231 5.23 -7.82 6.62
C GLN A 231 5.34 -7.71 5.10
N ASN A 232 5.37 -8.83 4.36
CA ASN A 232 5.45 -8.81 2.90
C ASN A 232 4.29 -8.04 2.27
N MET A 233 3.09 -8.21 2.85
CA MET A 233 1.90 -7.52 2.38
C MET A 233 1.93 -6.03 2.76
N LYS A 234 2.37 -5.69 3.98
CA LYS A 234 2.54 -4.30 4.42
C LYS A 234 3.54 -3.54 3.52
N ASP A 235 4.68 -4.13 3.21
CA ASP A 235 5.70 -3.52 2.35
C ASP A 235 5.21 -3.30 0.92
N TRP A 236 4.47 -4.29 0.40
CA TRP A 236 3.84 -4.16 -0.91
C TRP A 236 2.78 -3.05 -0.93
N LEU A 237 1.92 -2.98 0.10
CA LEU A 237 0.93 -1.91 0.24
C LEU A 237 1.58 -0.53 0.34
N ASN A 238 2.67 -0.39 1.09
CA ASN A 238 3.41 0.87 1.19
C ASN A 238 3.91 1.35 -0.17
N ARG A 239 4.51 0.46 -0.98
CA ARG A 239 4.92 0.78 -2.35
C ARG A 239 3.75 1.21 -3.22
N LYS A 240 2.63 0.48 -3.17
CA LYS A 240 1.42 0.83 -3.93
C LYS A 240 0.80 2.15 -3.47
N ALA A 241 0.82 2.45 -2.18
CA ALA A 241 0.36 3.71 -1.63
C ALA A 241 1.19 4.90 -2.12
N GLN A 242 2.51 4.76 -2.24
CA GLN A 242 3.38 5.80 -2.81
C GLN A 242 3.04 6.09 -4.28
N ILE A 243 2.85 5.04 -5.10
CA ILE A 243 2.41 5.18 -6.50
C ILE A 243 1.05 5.88 -6.57
N PHE A 244 0.11 5.48 -5.71
CA PHE A 244 -1.25 5.99 -5.69
C PHE A 244 -1.33 7.49 -5.32
N ARG A 245 -0.44 7.97 -4.45
CA ARG A 245 -0.32 9.39 -4.08
C ARG A 245 0.24 10.25 -5.20
N ARG A 246 1.09 9.68 -6.06
CA ARG A 246 1.81 10.36 -7.15
C ARG A 246 1.37 9.84 -8.52
N LEU A 247 0.07 9.56 -8.68
CA LEU A 247 -0.46 8.83 -9.84
C LEU A 247 -0.21 9.57 -11.17
N ASP A 248 -0.36 10.91 -11.19
CA ASP A 248 -0.13 11.71 -12.39
C ASP A 248 1.34 11.62 -12.87
N GLU A 249 2.30 11.58 -11.95
CA GLU A 249 3.72 11.39 -12.26
C GLU A 249 3.98 9.93 -12.69
N ALA A 250 3.41 8.97 -11.96
CA ALA A 250 3.54 7.55 -12.27
C ALA A 250 3.02 7.22 -13.68
N ASN A 251 1.86 7.75 -14.05
CA ASN A 251 1.27 7.57 -15.39
C ASN A 251 2.15 8.20 -16.49
N ARG A 252 2.74 9.38 -16.24
CA ARG A 252 3.68 10.00 -17.20
C ARG A 252 4.96 9.18 -17.36
N PHE A 253 5.37 8.49 -16.30
CA PHE A 253 6.53 7.59 -16.31
C PHE A 253 6.23 6.23 -16.94
N GLY A 254 4.96 5.89 -17.19
CA GLY A 254 4.52 4.61 -17.76
C GLY A 254 4.15 3.55 -16.73
N VAL A 255 3.90 3.95 -15.48
CA VAL A 255 3.43 3.03 -14.42
C VAL A 255 1.91 2.99 -14.41
N ASP A 256 1.36 1.78 -14.49
CA ASP A 256 -0.09 1.57 -14.48
C ASP A 256 -0.73 1.93 -13.13
N THR A 257 -1.97 2.39 -13.19
CA THR A 257 -2.78 2.65 -11.99
C THR A 257 -3.01 1.35 -11.21
N PRO A 258 -2.68 1.31 -9.90
CA PRO A 258 -2.92 0.14 -9.08
C PRO A 258 -4.40 -0.26 -9.05
N LYS A 259 -4.68 -1.54 -9.30
CA LYS A 259 -6.05 -2.08 -9.41
C LYS A 259 -6.59 -2.57 -8.07
N GLY A 260 -5.79 -3.36 -7.36
CA GLY A 260 -6.19 -3.92 -6.09
C GLY A 260 -5.47 -5.22 -5.73
N MET A 261 -5.85 -5.78 -4.59
CA MET A 261 -5.34 -7.05 -4.09
C MET A 261 -6.46 -7.97 -3.61
N LEU A 262 -6.17 -9.28 -3.67
CA LEU A 262 -6.96 -10.32 -3.05
C LEU A 262 -6.18 -10.92 -1.87
N ILE A 263 -6.80 -11.01 -0.71
CA ILE A 263 -6.23 -11.61 0.50
C ILE A 263 -6.99 -12.88 0.79
N VAL A 264 -6.31 -14.01 0.67
CA VAL A 264 -6.90 -15.32 0.94
C VAL A 264 -6.18 -15.98 2.11
N GLY A 265 -6.86 -16.84 2.86
CA GLY A 265 -6.18 -17.59 3.91
C GLY A 265 -7.05 -17.87 5.15
N MET A 266 -6.37 -18.23 6.25
CA MET A 266 -7.00 -18.73 7.45
C MET A 266 -7.91 -17.71 8.13
N PRO A 267 -9.06 -18.14 8.69
CA PRO A 267 -9.94 -17.26 9.44
C PRO A 267 -9.25 -16.72 10.71
N GLY A 268 -9.64 -15.52 11.16
CA GLY A 268 -9.10 -14.92 12.38
C GLY A 268 -7.66 -14.37 12.28
N CYS A 269 -7.01 -14.41 11.09
CA CYS A 269 -5.62 -14.02 10.90
C CYS A 269 -5.46 -12.59 10.29
N GLY A 270 -6.37 -11.65 10.56
CA GLY A 270 -6.19 -10.22 10.28
C GLY A 270 -6.52 -9.74 8.86
N LYS A 271 -7.12 -10.58 7.98
CA LYS A 271 -7.47 -10.20 6.60
C LYS A 271 -8.32 -8.93 6.50
N SER A 272 -9.44 -8.87 7.22
CA SER A 272 -10.36 -7.73 7.21
C SER A 272 -9.76 -6.48 7.87
N LEU A 273 -8.84 -6.66 8.85
CA LEU A 273 -8.09 -5.58 9.47
C LEU A 273 -7.14 -4.90 8.47
N THR A 274 -6.58 -5.68 7.55
CA THR A 274 -5.69 -5.18 6.50
C THR A 274 -6.39 -4.21 5.55
N ALA A 275 -7.66 -4.44 5.20
CA ALA A 275 -8.43 -3.52 4.37
C ALA A 275 -8.57 -2.14 5.03
N LYS A 276 -8.80 -2.11 6.35
CA LYS A 276 -8.86 -0.88 7.14
C LYS A 276 -7.51 -0.17 7.17
N ALA A 277 -6.44 -0.91 7.44
CA ALA A 277 -5.08 -0.35 7.46
C ALA A 277 -4.66 0.19 6.09
N ALA A 278 -4.99 -0.49 5.00
CA ALA A 278 -4.70 -0.04 3.64
C ALA A 278 -5.30 1.35 3.38
N SER A 279 -6.54 1.61 3.80
CA SER A 279 -7.18 2.93 3.64
C SER A 279 -6.39 4.04 4.34
N ARG A 280 -5.84 3.78 5.53
CA ARG A 280 -4.97 4.74 6.23
C ARG A 280 -3.64 4.96 5.51
N MET A 281 -3.02 3.87 5.02
CA MET A 281 -1.76 3.95 4.28
C MET A 281 -1.91 4.75 2.97
N PHE A 282 -3.04 4.60 2.29
CA PHE A 282 -3.36 5.33 1.06
C PHE A 282 -3.91 6.75 1.33
N ASN A 283 -4.34 7.03 2.56
CA ASN A 283 -5.01 8.27 2.98
C ASN A 283 -6.28 8.56 2.17
N VAL A 284 -7.13 7.55 2.00
CA VAL A 284 -8.38 7.62 1.22
C VAL A 284 -9.54 6.94 1.96
N PRO A 285 -10.82 7.29 1.67
CA PRO A 285 -11.98 6.68 2.31
C PRO A 285 -12.07 5.17 2.03
N LEU A 286 -12.58 4.41 3.02
CA LEU A 286 -12.86 2.98 2.91
C LEU A 286 -14.35 2.75 2.67
N LEU A 287 -14.68 2.18 1.53
CA LEU A 287 -16.02 1.78 1.14
C LEU A 287 -16.16 0.27 1.27
N ARG A 288 -17.12 -0.20 2.03
CA ARG A 288 -17.45 -1.63 2.11
C ARG A 288 -18.58 -1.95 1.16
N LEU A 289 -18.39 -2.94 0.29
CA LEU A 289 -19.44 -3.53 -0.53
C LEU A 289 -20.08 -4.68 0.25
N ASP A 290 -21.35 -4.53 0.60
CA ASP A 290 -22.12 -5.59 1.27
C ASP A 290 -22.68 -6.56 0.23
N ILE A 291 -22.08 -7.76 0.16
CA ILE A 291 -22.50 -8.81 -0.77
C ILE A 291 -23.93 -9.28 -0.48
N GLY A 292 -24.36 -9.29 0.77
CA GLY A 292 -25.73 -9.68 1.14
C GLY A 292 -26.78 -8.75 0.55
N ARG A 293 -26.49 -7.45 0.47
CA ARG A 293 -27.37 -6.44 -0.14
C ARG A 293 -27.24 -6.37 -1.66
N LEU A 294 -26.14 -6.89 -2.19
CA LEU A 294 -25.92 -6.96 -3.64
C LEU A 294 -26.87 -7.97 -4.28
N LEU A 295 -27.08 -9.12 -3.62
CA LEU A 295 -27.93 -10.21 -4.12
C LEU A 295 -29.41 -9.83 -3.92
N GLY A 296 -30.03 -9.31 -4.99
CA GLY A 296 -31.45 -8.98 -5.03
C GLY A 296 -32.34 -10.22 -5.15
N LYS A 297 -33.62 -10.03 -4.89
CA LYS A 297 -34.65 -11.10 -5.00
C LYS A 297 -35.08 -11.35 -6.43
N TYR A 298 -34.91 -10.39 -7.34
CA TYR A 298 -35.38 -10.45 -8.71
C TYR A 298 -34.23 -10.59 -9.72
N VAL A 299 -34.52 -11.23 -10.85
CA VAL A 299 -33.57 -11.39 -11.96
C VAL A 299 -33.19 -10.01 -12.51
N GLY A 300 -31.88 -9.72 -12.59
CA GLY A 300 -31.35 -8.43 -13.07
C GLY A 300 -31.13 -7.38 -11.98
N GLU A 301 -31.73 -7.50 -10.79
CA GLU A 301 -31.55 -6.56 -9.69
C GLU A 301 -30.12 -6.58 -9.16
N SER A 302 -29.53 -7.76 -9.03
CA SER A 302 -28.15 -7.93 -8.57
C SER A 302 -27.13 -7.31 -9.51
N GLU A 303 -27.31 -7.43 -10.83
CA GLU A 303 -26.43 -6.79 -11.83
C GLU A 303 -26.55 -5.27 -11.80
N TYR A 304 -27.76 -4.75 -11.66
CA TYR A 304 -28.03 -3.33 -11.51
C TYR A 304 -27.36 -2.80 -10.22
N ASN A 305 -27.55 -3.49 -9.10
CA ASN A 305 -26.99 -3.14 -7.81
C ASN A 305 -25.44 -3.09 -7.86
N LEU A 306 -24.80 -4.08 -8.50
CA LEU A 306 -23.36 -4.09 -8.69
C LEU A 306 -22.89 -2.89 -9.52
N ARG A 307 -23.51 -2.63 -10.67
CA ARG A 307 -23.17 -1.48 -11.54
C ARG A 307 -23.31 -0.16 -10.79
N MET A 308 -24.38 0.00 -10.02
CA MET A 308 -24.61 1.21 -9.20
C MET A 308 -23.57 1.35 -8.10
N ALA A 309 -23.19 0.26 -7.41
CA ALA A 309 -22.15 0.28 -6.39
C ALA A 309 -20.79 0.66 -6.98
N LEU A 310 -20.41 0.05 -8.10
CA LEU A 310 -19.13 0.35 -8.77
C LEU A 310 -19.12 1.80 -9.28
N LYS A 311 -20.19 2.26 -9.92
CA LYS A 311 -20.31 3.66 -10.37
C LYS A 311 -20.24 4.66 -9.21
N THR A 312 -20.85 4.32 -8.06
CA THR A 312 -20.75 5.12 -6.85
C THR A 312 -19.33 5.16 -6.32
N ALA A 313 -18.63 4.01 -6.26
CA ALA A 313 -17.22 3.96 -5.87
C ALA A 313 -16.32 4.80 -6.79
N GLU A 314 -16.53 4.73 -8.10
CA GLU A 314 -15.85 5.56 -9.09
C GLU A 314 -16.11 7.06 -8.89
N SER A 315 -17.34 7.43 -8.55
CA SER A 315 -17.71 8.82 -8.29
C SER A 315 -17.04 9.40 -7.05
N ILE A 316 -16.68 8.53 -6.09
CA ILE A 316 -16.07 8.91 -4.81
C ILE A 316 -14.53 8.78 -4.89
N SER A 317 -14.00 8.19 -5.97
CA SER A 317 -12.55 7.99 -6.13
C SER A 317 -11.77 9.31 -5.96
N PRO A 318 -10.57 9.29 -5.33
CA PRO A 318 -9.82 8.11 -4.89
C PRO A 318 -10.41 7.46 -3.62
N CYS A 319 -10.55 6.12 -3.63
CA CYS A 319 -11.07 5.37 -2.48
C CYS A 319 -10.57 3.92 -2.49
N ILE A 320 -10.68 3.24 -1.35
CA ILE A 320 -10.57 1.77 -1.28
C ILE A 320 -11.97 1.17 -1.28
N LEU A 321 -12.18 0.21 -2.17
CA LEU A 321 -13.37 -0.63 -2.21
C LEU A 321 -13.05 -1.96 -1.53
N TRP A 322 -13.57 -2.17 -0.33
CA TRP A 322 -13.41 -3.40 0.43
C TRP A 322 -14.57 -4.35 0.18
N ILE A 323 -14.23 -5.58 -0.21
CA ILE A 323 -15.18 -6.67 -0.43
C ILE A 323 -14.80 -7.79 0.53
N ASP A 324 -15.57 -7.95 1.59
CA ASP A 324 -15.31 -8.96 2.62
C ASP A 324 -15.97 -10.29 2.26
N GLU A 325 -15.25 -11.40 2.48
CA GLU A 325 -15.73 -12.76 2.25
C GLU A 325 -16.36 -12.92 0.84
N ILE A 326 -15.61 -12.49 -0.17
CA ILE A 326 -16.08 -12.46 -1.57
C ILE A 326 -16.53 -13.85 -2.07
N GLU A 327 -16.02 -14.95 -1.46
CA GLU A 327 -16.44 -16.32 -1.75
C GLU A 327 -17.93 -16.58 -1.46
N LYS A 328 -18.56 -15.83 -0.55
CA LYS A 328 -19.99 -15.96 -0.26
C LYS A 328 -20.86 -15.66 -1.46
N ALA A 329 -20.38 -14.80 -2.32
CA ALA A 329 -21.08 -14.49 -3.56
C ALA A 329 -20.98 -15.62 -4.59
N PHE A 330 -20.06 -16.57 -4.43
CA PHE A 330 -19.93 -17.78 -5.26
C PHE A 330 -20.65 -18.99 -4.65
N ALA A 331 -21.19 -18.87 -3.44
CA ALA A 331 -21.92 -19.97 -2.79
C ALA A 331 -23.15 -20.34 -3.65
N GLY A 332 -23.16 -21.59 -4.14
CA GLY A 332 -24.26 -22.10 -4.99
C GLY A 332 -23.93 -22.23 -6.49
N ILE A 333 -22.72 -21.94 -6.91
CA ILE A 333 -22.30 -22.10 -8.33
C ILE A 333 -22.34 -23.57 -8.78
N ASP A 334 -22.11 -24.50 -7.87
CA ASP A 334 -22.13 -25.97 -8.16
C ASP A 334 -23.54 -26.59 -8.11
N GLN A 335 -24.57 -25.83 -7.73
CA GLN A 335 -25.95 -26.32 -7.78
C GLN A 335 -26.54 -26.05 -9.17
N THR A 336 -27.03 -27.11 -9.83
CA THR A 336 -27.73 -27.05 -11.10
C THR A 336 -29.03 -26.26 -10.93
N GLY A 337 -29.02 -24.96 -11.30
CA GLY A 337 -30.19 -24.10 -11.23
C GLY A 337 -29.89 -22.64 -11.65
N GLY A 338 -30.92 -21.86 -12.00
CA GLY A 338 -30.78 -20.47 -12.50
C GLY A 338 -30.05 -19.48 -11.64
N ALA A 339 -29.85 -19.73 -10.34
CA ALA A 339 -29.05 -18.91 -9.43
C ALA A 339 -27.55 -18.94 -9.79
N SER A 340 -27.04 -20.06 -10.31
CA SER A 340 -25.64 -20.23 -10.74
C SER A 340 -25.27 -19.30 -11.91
N ASP A 341 -26.16 -19.11 -12.86
CA ASP A 341 -25.88 -18.29 -14.05
C ASP A 341 -25.87 -16.79 -13.76
N ILE A 342 -26.73 -16.34 -12.85
CA ILE A 342 -26.78 -14.93 -12.41
C ILE A 342 -25.47 -14.57 -11.70
N THR A 343 -25.01 -15.42 -10.80
CA THR A 343 -23.75 -15.22 -10.05
C THR A 343 -22.55 -15.18 -11.00
N LYS A 344 -22.47 -16.09 -11.98
CA LYS A 344 -21.38 -16.11 -12.98
C LYS A 344 -21.35 -14.81 -13.81
N ARG A 345 -22.51 -14.30 -14.25
CA ARG A 345 -22.59 -13.04 -15.00
C ARG A 345 -22.18 -11.84 -14.16
N LEU A 346 -22.68 -11.77 -12.92
CA LEU A 346 -22.35 -10.70 -11.97
C LEU A 346 -20.85 -10.57 -11.76
N PHE A 347 -20.16 -11.71 -11.56
CA PHE A 347 -18.72 -11.74 -11.43
C PHE A 347 -17.96 -11.49 -12.73
N GLY A 348 -18.47 -11.96 -13.86
CA GLY A 348 -17.94 -11.59 -15.17
C GLY A 348 -17.87 -10.07 -15.33
N HIS A 349 -18.97 -9.37 -15.02
CA HIS A 349 -19.00 -7.90 -15.03
C HIS A 349 -18.03 -7.25 -14.06
N PHE A 350 -17.93 -7.77 -12.83
CA PHE A 350 -16.98 -7.25 -11.85
C PHE A 350 -15.52 -7.41 -12.30
N LEU A 351 -15.17 -8.58 -12.84
CA LEU A 351 -13.81 -8.85 -13.30
C LEU A 351 -13.45 -8.03 -14.55
N THR A 352 -14.38 -7.86 -15.48
CA THR A 352 -14.21 -6.97 -16.63
C THR A 352 -14.00 -5.54 -16.18
N TRP A 353 -14.84 -5.05 -15.27
CA TRP A 353 -14.66 -3.73 -14.69
C TRP A 353 -13.28 -3.58 -13.98
N LEU A 354 -12.86 -4.56 -13.17
CA LEU A 354 -11.57 -4.52 -12.49
C LEU A 354 -10.39 -4.50 -13.47
N GLN A 355 -10.52 -5.18 -14.61
CA GLN A 355 -9.51 -5.22 -15.65
C GLN A 355 -9.41 -3.90 -16.43
N GLU A 356 -10.56 -3.31 -16.78
CA GLU A 356 -10.67 -2.15 -17.67
C GLU A 356 -10.68 -0.80 -16.94
N LYS A 357 -10.86 -0.79 -15.62
CA LYS A 357 -10.95 0.47 -14.87
C LYS A 357 -9.68 1.32 -14.98
N GLU A 358 -9.85 2.58 -15.32
CA GLU A 358 -8.81 3.62 -15.34
C GLU A 358 -8.89 4.56 -14.12
N ASN A 359 -9.93 4.39 -13.30
CA ASN A 359 -10.20 5.23 -12.14
C ASN A 359 -9.33 4.85 -10.92
N THR A 360 -9.29 5.76 -9.94
CA THR A 360 -8.52 5.64 -8.70
C THR A 360 -9.30 4.91 -7.59
N VAL A 361 -9.95 3.80 -7.92
CA VAL A 361 -10.55 2.89 -6.94
C VAL A 361 -9.60 1.72 -6.72
N PHE A 362 -9.05 1.55 -5.52
CA PHE A 362 -8.21 0.40 -5.18
C PHE A 362 -9.06 -0.67 -4.50
N VAL A 363 -9.11 -1.87 -5.07
CA VAL A 363 -9.94 -2.96 -4.54
C VAL A 363 -9.15 -3.81 -3.53
N VAL A 364 -9.71 -4.02 -2.35
CA VAL A 364 -9.21 -4.98 -1.36
C VAL A 364 -10.30 -6.04 -1.14
N ALA A 365 -10.11 -7.22 -1.71
CA ALA A 365 -11.01 -8.34 -1.51
C ALA A 365 -10.41 -9.33 -0.49
N THR A 366 -11.25 -9.90 0.39
CA THR A 366 -10.85 -10.95 1.32
C THR A 366 -11.62 -12.24 1.06
N ALA A 367 -10.98 -13.39 1.26
CA ALA A 367 -11.62 -14.69 1.15
C ALA A 367 -11.05 -15.68 2.17
N ASN A 368 -11.91 -16.56 2.70
CA ASN A 368 -11.50 -17.68 3.54
C ASN A 368 -11.35 -18.98 2.74
N ASP A 369 -11.99 -19.07 1.58
CA ASP A 369 -11.97 -20.26 0.73
C ASP A 369 -11.88 -19.84 -0.74
N ILE A 370 -10.90 -20.38 -1.46
CA ILE A 370 -10.71 -20.12 -2.89
C ILE A 370 -11.25 -21.24 -3.78
N THR A 371 -11.72 -22.34 -3.20
CA THR A 371 -12.21 -23.50 -3.96
C THR A 371 -13.42 -23.19 -4.82
N PRO A 372 -14.35 -22.27 -4.41
CA PRO A 372 -15.47 -21.89 -5.25
C PRO A 372 -15.10 -20.92 -6.40
N PHE A 373 -13.85 -20.42 -6.45
CA PHE A 373 -13.50 -19.41 -7.44
C PHE A 373 -13.25 -20.03 -8.83
N PRO A 374 -13.80 -19.43 -9.89
CA PRO A 374 -13.43 -19.81 -11.25
C PRO A 374 -11.92 -19.53 -11.47
N PRO A 375 -11.21 -20.37 -12.25
CA PRO A 375 -9.77 -20.16 -12.53
C PRO A 375 -9.45 -18.76 -13.08
N GLU A 376 -10.39 -18.16 -13.79
CA GLU A 376 -10.28 -16.80 -14.33
C GLU A 376 -10.15 -15.75 -13.26
N PHE A 377 -10.69 -15.97 -12.05
CA PHE A 377 -10.62 -15.03 -10.94
C PHE A 377 -9.18 -14.84 -10.43
N LEU A 378 -8.41 -15.92 -10.42
CA LEU A 378 -7.03 -15.97 -9.94
C LEU A 378 -5.99 -15.59 -11.02
N ARG A 379 -6.45 -15.24 -12.24
CA ARG A 379 -5.58 -14.92 -13.37
C ARG A 379 -4.91 -13.57 -13.18
N LYS A 380 -3.60 -13.49 -13.48
CA LYS A 380 -2.83 -12.23 -13.45
C LYS A 380 -3.48 -11.15 -14.35
N GLY A 381 -3.40 -9.88 -13.91
CA GLY A 381 -3.93 -8.71 -14.63
C GLY A 381 -5.31 -8.22 -14.15
N ARG A 382 -5.94 -8.94 -13.22
CA ARG A 382 -7.18 -8.51 -12.54
C ARG A 382 -6.88 -7.88 -11.19
N PHE A 383 -6.34 -8.67 -10.27
CA PHE A 383 -5.67 -8.13 -9.08
C PHE A 383 -4.19 -7.94 -9.37
N ASP A 384 -3.59 -6.91 -8.81
CA ASP A 384 -2.14 -6.67 -8.92
C ASP A 384 -1.36 -7.76 -8.18
N GLU A 385 -1.92 -8.26 -7.04
CA GLU A 385 -1.32 -9.31 -6.24
C GLU A 385 -2.37 -10.11 -5.47
N ILE A 386 -2.07 -11.40 -5.23
CA ILE A 386 -2.89 -12.29 -4.40
C ILE A 386 -2.02 -12.76 -3.24
N PHE A 387 -2.40 -12.38 -2.02
CA PHE A 387 -1.69 -12.75 -0.80
C PHE A 387 -2.36 -13.91 -0.07
N TYR A 388 -1.53 -14.85 0.39
CA TYR A 388 -1.95 -15.92 1.28
C TYR A 388 -1.58 -15.58 2.73
N VAL A 389 -2.56 -15.64 3.62
CA VAL A 389 -2.40 -15.44 5.07
C VAL A 389 -2.56 -16.77 5.78
N ASP A 390 -1.49 -17.27 6.39
CA ASP A 390 -1.50 -18.46 7.25
C ASP A 390 -1.69 -18.06 8.73
N PHE A 391 -1.63 -19.02 9.63
CA PHE A 391 -1.54 -18.79 11.07
C PHE A 391 -0.27 -17.99 11.39
N PRO A 392 -0.32 -17.15 12.45
CA PRO A 392 0.82 -16.29 12.78
C PRO A 392 2.01 -17.12 13.27
N THR A 393 3.20 -16.72 12.86
CA THR A 393 4.48 -17.26 13.32
C THR A 393 4.71 -16.92 14.79
N HIS A 394 5.72 -17.51 15.42
CA HIS A 394 6.06 -17.22 16.82
C HIS A 394 6.31 -15.72 17.05
N GLN A 395 7.08 -15.08 16.16
CA GLN A 395 7.36 -13.64 16.24
C GLN A 395 6.10 -12.79 16.02
N GLU A 396 5.26 -13.19 15.07
CA GLU A 396 3.99 -12.51 14.82
C GLU A 396 3.04 -12.64 16.01
N ARG A 397 2.99 -13.80 16.69
CA ARG A 397 2.22 -13.95 17.92
C ARG A 397 2.71 -13.04 19.03
N GLN A 398 4.03 -12.89 19.22
CA GLN A 398 4.60 -11.92 20.18
C GLN A 398 4.12 -10.49 19.85
N GLU A 399 4.18 -10.11 18.58
CA GLU A 399 3.74 -8.78 18.13
C GLU A 399 2.24 -8.59 18.36
N ILE A 400 1.40 -9.61 18.07
CA ILE A 400 -0.04 -9.57 18.29
C ILE A 400 -0.36 -9.42 19.78
N PHE A 401 0.27 -10.21 20.67
CA PHE A 401 0.09 -10.05 22.11
C PHE A 401 0.46 -8.64 22.57
N ARG A 402 1.62 -8.12 22.15
CA ARG A 402 2.06 -6.77 22.46
C ARG A 402 1.03 -5.73 22.05
N ILE A 403 0.58 -5.76 20.81
CA ILE A 403 -0.41 -4.81 20.27
C ILE A 403 -1.70 -4.82 21.09
N HIS A 404 -2.24 -6.00 21.40
CA HIS A 404 -3.50 -6.11 22.14
C HIS A 404 -3.36 -5.69 23.60
N LEU A 405 -2.22 -5.92 24.23
CA LEU A 405 -1.92 -5.46 25.59
C LEU A 405 -1.69 -3.94 25.63
N GLU A 406 -0.91 -3.38 24.71
CA GLU A 406 -0.66 -1.93 24.58
C GLU A 406 -1.97 -1.16 24.32
N LYS A 407 -2.80 -1.66 23.41
CA LYS A 407 -4.10 -1.05 23.08
C LYS A 407 -5.03 -0.93 24.30
N ARG A 408 -4.86 -1.80 25.29
CA ARG A 408 -5.62 -1.81 26.56
C ARG A 408 -4.85 -1.15 27.72
N GLY A 409 -3.64 -0.61 27.46
CA GLY A 409 -2.79 0.02 28.48
C GLY A 409 -2.31 -0.94 29.57
N LYS A 410 -2.16 -2.23 29.22
CA LYS A 410 -1.78 -3.31 30.16
C LYS A 410 -0.44 -3.97 29.84
N TYR A 411 0.29 -3.48 28.83
CA TYR A 411 1.62 -3.99 28.52
C TYR A 411 2.66 -3.42 29.48
N ASN A 412 3.42 -4.32 30.13
CA ASN A 412 4.58 -3.99 30.91
C ASN A 412 5.68 -5.03 30.63
N GLU A 413 6.75 -4.61 29.99
CA GLU A 413 7.86 -5.47 29.55
C GLU A 413 8.55 -6.21 30.72
N THR A 414 8.52 -5.65 31.94
CA THR A 414 9.13 -6.29 33.12
C THR A 414 8.28 -7.39 33.75
N ILE A 415 6.98 -7.45 33.39
CA ILE A 415 6.01 -8.37 34.01
C ILE A 415 5.52 -9.39 32.98
N VAL A 416 5.44 -9.03 31.71
CA VAL A 416 4.87 -9.85 30.63
C VAL A 416 5.97 -10.37 29.71
N ASP A 417 6.20 -11.67 29.71
CA ASP A 417 7.09 -12.35 28.79
C ASP A 417 6.34 -12.77 27.52
N LEU A 418 6.47 -11.94 26.48
CA LEU A 418 5.84 -12.18 25.19
C LEU A 418 6.34 -13.47 24.51
N SER A 419 7.59 -13.87 24.73
CA SER A 419 8.16 -15.08 24.13
C SER A 419 7.52 -16.33 24.70
N LYS A 420 7.34 -16.36 26.02
CA LYS A 420 6.61 -17.45 26.71
C LYS A 420 5.15 -17.52 26.26
N LEU A 421 4.45 -16.37 26.18
CA LEU A 421 3.09 -16.35 25.69
C LEU A 421 2.95 -16.85 24.25
N ALA A 422 3.85 -16.44 23.36
CA ALA A 422 3.85 -16.90 21.97
C ALA A 422 4.15 -18.38 21.83
N THR A 423 4.96 -18.97 22.72
CA THR A 423 5.25 -20.40 22.76
C THR A 423 4.01 -21.20 23.20
N GLU A 424 3.38 -20.80 24.31
CA GLU A 424 2.18 -21.47 24.81
C GLU A 424 0.98 -21.36 23.86
N ALA A 425 0.93 -20.31 23.04
CA ALA A 425 -0.13 -20.04 22.06
C ALA A 425 0.20 -20.53 20.63
N GLU A 426 0.95 -21.64 20.45
CA GLU A 426 1.44 -22.11 19.15
C GLU A 426 0.36 -22.26 18.07
N ASP A 427 -0.82 -22.74 18.45
CA ASP A 427 -1.94 -22.97 17.53
C ASP A 427 -2.96 -21.82 17.43
N PHE A 428 -2.69 -20.68 18.06
CA PHE A 428 -3.61 -19.55 18.14
C PHE A 428 -3.52 -18.65 16.90
N CYS A 429 -4.68 -18.23 16.40
CA CYS A 429 -4.78 -17.17 15.42
C CYS A 429 -4.84 -15.79 16.11
N GLY A 430 -4.82 -14.70 15.32
CA GLY A 430 -4.88 -13.34 15.87
C GLY A 430 -6.15 -13.07 16.69
N ALA A 431 -7.28 -13.63 16.28
CA ALA A 431 -8.54 -13.48 16.99
C ALA A 431 -8.55 -14.24 18.33
N ASP A 432 -7.95 -15.46 18.38
CA ASP A 432 -7.81 -16.22 19.61
C ASP A 432 -6.94 -15.45 20.63
N ILE A 433 -5.83 -14.85 20.19
CA ILE A 433 -4.95 -14.02 21.02
C ILE A 433 -5.69 -12.78 21.54
N GLU A 434 -6.46 -12.11 20.69
CA GLU A 434 -7.27 -10.95 21.10
C GLU A 434 -8.25 -11.33 22.21
N GLU A 435 -8.93 -12.47 22.09
CA GLU A 435 -9.90 -12.94 23.08
C GLU A 435 -9.22 -13.32 24.41
N VAL A 436 -8.08 -14.03 24.37
CA VAL A 436 -7.27 -14.33 25.56
C VAL A 436 -6.88 -13.06 26.32
N VAL A 437 -6.36 -12.05 25.61
CA VAL A 437 -5.98 -10.76 26.22
C VAL A 437 -7.20 -10.05 26.79
N LYS A 438 -8.35 -10.12 26.12
CA LYS A 438 -9.59 -9.52 26.59
C LYS A 438 -10.07 -10.17 27.92
N ILE A 439 -10.08 -11.49 27.98
CA ILE A 439 -10.42 -12.24 29.18
C ILE A 439 -9.45 -11.90 30.34
N ALA A 440 -8.15 -11.81 30.06
CA ALA A 440 -7.16 -11.42 31.06
C ALA A 440 -7.42 -10.03 31.64
N VAL A 441 -7.81 -9.08 30.79
CA VAL A 441 -8.17 -7.72 31.24
C VAL A 441 -9.47 -7.72 32.04
N GLU A 442 -10.47 -8.48 31.63
CA GLU A 442 -11.73 -8.63 32.36
C GLU A 442 -11.51 -9.25 33.75
N ASN A 443 -10.73 -10.33 33.84
CA ASN A 443 -10.39 -10.97 35.11
C ASN A 443 -9.62 -10.00 36.05
N SER A 444 -8.61 -9.30 35.52
CA SER A 444 -7.86 -8.27 36.28
C SER A 444 -8.74 -7.12 36.77
N PHE A 445 -9.79 -6.78 36.03
CA PHE A 445 -10.76 -5.75 36.44
C PHE A 445 -11.68 -6.24 37.56
N LEU A 446 -12.11 -7.50 37.50
CA LEU A 446 -12.99 -8.10 38.52
C LEU A 446 -12.25 -8.39 39.83
N ASP A 447 -10.96 -8.76 39.73
CA ASP A 447 -10.11 -8.95 40.91
C ASP A 447 -9.48 -7.63 41.35
N LYS A 448 -10.18 -6.93 42.23
CA LYS A 448 -9.79 -5.59 42.73
C LYS A 448 -8.41 -5.53 43.42
N GLN A 449 -7.74 -6.67 43.61
CA GLN A 449 -6.41 -6.76 44.21
C GLN A 449 -5.27 -6.82 43.18
N GLN A 450 -5.57 -7.12 41.92
CA GLN A 450 -4.54 -7.22 40.86
C GLN A 450 -4.59 -6.00 39.92
N ALA A 451 -3.68 -5.06 40.12
CA ALA A 451 -3.52 -3.91 39.22
C ALA A 451 -2.78 -4.26 37.91
N ASN A 452 -1.94 -5.30 37.89
CA ASN A 452 -1.09 -5.72 36.79
C ASN A 452 -1.46 -7.13 36.32
N ILE A 453 -1.46 -7.33 35.01
CA ILE A 453 -1.63 -8.66 34.37
C ILE A 453 -0.24 -9.27 34.27
N THR A 454 -0.08 -10.52 34.76
CA THR A 454 1.19 -11.26 34.67
C THR A 454 1.20 -12.24 33.49
N THR A 455 2.38 -12.74 33.14
CA THR A 455 2.51 -13.80 32.12
C THR A 455 1.71 -15.04 32.50
N GLU A 456 1.73 -15.42 33.77
CA GLU A 456 1.05 -16.62 34.31
C GLU A 456 -0.46 -16.53 34.19
N ASP A 457 -1.05 -15.35 34.42
CA ASP A 457 -2.48 -15.11 34.28
C ASP A 457 -2.94 -15.37 32.84
N ILE A 458 -2.14 -14.88 31.86
CA ILE A 458 -2.45 -15.07 30.43
C ILE A 458 -2.24 -16.53 30.01
N VAL A 459 -1.15 -17.18 30.47
CA VAL A 459 -0.86 -18.61 30.19
C VAL A 459 -1.97 -19.53 30.69
N GLN A 460 -2.54 -19.25 31.87
CA GLN A 460 -3.66 -20.03 32.36
C GLN A 460 -4.87 -19.93 31.41
N ILE A 461 -5.21 -18.75 30.93
CA ILE A 461 -6.31 -18.55 29.99
C ILE A 461 -6.02 -19.23 28.64
N ILE A 462 -4.78 -19.18 28.16
CA ILE A 462 -4.36 -19.91 26.94
C ILE A 462 -4.65 -21.40 27.07
N LYS A 463 -4.34 -22.00 28.23
CA LYS A 463 -4.57 -23.44 28.49
C LYS A 463 -6.04 -23.83 28.58
N GLU A 464 -6.89 -22.89 28.98
CA GLU A 464 -8.34 -23.06 29.08
C GLU A 464 -9.08 -22.78 27.77
N THR A 465 -8.40 -22.20 26.77
CA THR A 465 -8.98 -21.77 25.49
C THR A 465 -8.66 -22.78 24.39
N ASP A 466 -9.68 -23.32 23.73
CA ASP A 466 -9.50 -24.15 22.54
C ASP A 466 -9.27 -23.28 21.30
N PRO A 467 -8.08 -23.32 20.67
CA PRO A 467 -7.78 -22.51 19.51
C PRO A 467 -8.58 -22.91 18.27
N LEU A 468 -8.92 -21.94 17.43
CA LEU A 468 -9.69 -22.14 16.20
C LEU A 468 -9.07 -23.23 15.29
N LYS A 469 -7.75 -23.36 15.28
CA LYS A 469 -7.03 -24.38 14.51
C LYS A 469 -7.38 -25.80 14.93
N LYS A 470 -7.61 -26.06 16.23
CA LYS A 470 -8.06 -27.35 16.74
C LYS A 470 -9.54 -27.59 16.44
N VAL A 471 -10.38 -26.59 16.67
CA VAL A 471 -11.83 -26.67 16.46
C VAL A 471 -12.17 -26.94 14.99
N LEU A 472 -11.44 -26.35 14.05
CA LEU A 472 -11.68 -26.48 12.60
C LEU A 472 -10.62 -27.32 11.87
N PHE A 473 -9.97 -28.26 12.55
CA PHE A 473 -8.79 -28.98 12.05
C PHE A 473 -8.97 -29.56 10.64
N GLU A 474 -10.04 -30.33 10.38
CA GLU A 474 -10.29 -30.95 9.08
C GLU A 474 -10.51 -29.92 7.96
N LYS A 475 -11.25 -28.87 8.26
CA LYS A 475 -11.50 -27.76 7.30
C LYS A 475 -10.20 -27.02 6.97
N ILE A 476 -9.38 -26.72 7.96
CA ILE A 476 -8.09 -26.03 7.79
C ILE A 476 -7.12 -26.89 6.97
N LYS A 477 -7.08 -28.21 7.22
CA LYS A 477 -6.28 -29.16 6.45
C LYS A 477 -6.68 -29.20 4.97
N ALA A 478 -7.99 -29.20 4.69
CA ALA A 478 -8.51 -29.14 3.33
C ALA A 478 -8.16 -27.83 2.61
N LEU A 479 -8.30 -26.69 3.32
CA LEU A 479 -7.95 -25.38 2.80
C LEU A 479 -6.45 -25.26 2.50
N LYS A 480 -5.56 -25.71 3.40
CA LYS A 480 -4.11 -25.72 3.15
C LYS A 480 -3.76 -26.47 1.88
N LYS A 481 -4.31 -27.68 1.71
CA LYS A 481 -4.11 -28.49 0.50
C LYS A 481 -4.62 -27.79 -0.78
N ALA A 482 -5.71 -27.02 -0.68
CA ALA A 482 -6.20 -26.22 -1.79
C ALA A 482 -5.24 -25.07 -2.14
N TYR A 483 -4.74 -24.35 -1.14
CA TYR A 483 -3.82 -23.23 -1.34
C TYR A 483 -2.47 -23.61 -1.93
N GLU A 484 -1.91 -24.78 -1.55
CA GLU A 484 -0.64 -25.29 -2.09
C GLU A 484 -0.63 -25.42 -3.62
N LYS A 485 -1.81 -25.67 -4.23
CA LYS A 485 -1.95 -25.79 -5.69
C LYS A 485 -1.73 -24.47 -6.45
N PHE A 486 -1.95 -23.33 -5.79
CA PHE A 486 -2.00 -22.02 -6.48
C PHE A 486 -0.72 -21.19 -6.39
N LYS A 487 0.33 -21.63 -5.67
CA LYS A 487 1.61 -20.92 -5.49
C LYS A 487 1.41 -19.42 -5.18
N LEU A 488 0.55 -19.12 -4.22
CA LEU A 488 0.20 -17.75 -3.82
C LEU A 488 1.35 -17.11 -3.05
N ARG A 489 1.46 -15.77 -3.15
CA ARG A 489 2.45 -15.02 -2.40
C ARG A 489 2.11 -14.99 -0.91
N PRO A 490 3.01 -15.42 0.01
CA PRO A 490 2.75 -15.34 1.44
C PRO A 490 2.68 -13.89 1.91
N ALA A 491 1.68 -13.59 2.74
CA ALA A 491 1.50 -12.26 3.35
C ALA A 491 2.51 -12.01 4.47
N SER A 492 2.78 -13.06 5.26
CA SER A 492 3.82 -13.09 6.27
C SER A 492 5.15 -13.46 5.64
N SER A 493 6.22 -13.00 6.24
CA SER A 493 7.52 -13.56 5.94
C SER A 493 7.64 -14.94 6.60
N ARG A 494 8.19 -15.90 5.89
CA ARG A 494 8.37 -17.27 6.43
C ARG A 494 9.45 -17.29 7.52
N GLU A 495 9.19 -18.02 8.60
CA GLU A 495 10.16 -18.21 9.69
C GLU A 495 11.34 -19.13 9.32
N ASN A 496 11.25 -19.88 8.23
CA ASN A 496 12.27 -20.90 7.91
C ASN A 496 12.58 -20.97 6.41
N GLY A 497 13.83 -20.73 6.07
CA GLY A 497 14.49 -21.34 4.92
C GLY A 497 14.26 -20.70 3.55
N ASN A 498 14.03 -19.37 3.45
CA ASN A 498 14.04 -18.69 2.15
C ASN A 498 15.08 -17.54 2.16
N PRO A 499 15.94 -17.43 1.17
CA PRO A 499 17.00 -16.40 1.11
C PRO A 499 16.49 -14.94 1.20
N GLU A 500 15.18 -14.69 0.99
CA GLU A 500 14.58 -13.35 1.13
C GLU A 500 14.35 -12.91 2.58
N LEU A 501 14.57 -13.77 3.57
CA LEU A 501 14.25 -13.49 4.99
C LEU A 501 15.29 -12.66 5.71
N ASP A 502 16.51 -12.74 5.27
CA ASP A 502 17.60 -11.94 5.85
C ASP A 502 17.62 -10.50 5.30
N ASN A 503 16.98 -10.25 4.16
CA ASN A 503 16.89 -8.93 3.55
C ASN A 503 16.13 -7.88 4.39
N ARG A 504 15.44 -8.24 5.47
CA ARG A 504 14.79 -7.26 6.37
C ARG A 504 15.78 -6.54 7.28
N ASN A 505 16.83 -7.24 7.65
CA ASN A 505 17.95 -6.68 8.40
C ASN A 505 19.14 -6.34 7.50
N MET A 506 18.99 -6.50 6.18
CA MET A 506 19.99 -6.15 5.18
C MET A 506 19.56 -4.89 4.41
N VAL A 507 20.50 -4.03 4.16
CA VAL A 507 20.34 -2.82 3.34
C VAL A 507 21.09 -3.04 2.04
N LEU A 508 20.43 -2.80 0.90
CA LEU A 508 21.12 -2.76 -0.39
C LEU A 508 21.91 -1.46 -0.47
N VAL A 509 23.21 -1.59 -0.51
CA VAL A 509 24.17 -0.49 -0.67
C VAL A 509 24.65 -0.49 -2.10
N THR A 510 24.29 0.56 -2.84
CA THR A 510 24.78 0.75 -4.20
C THR A 510 26.28 0.96 -4.19
N GLY A 511 26.97 0.25 -5.04
CA GLY A 511 28.41 0.39 -5.25
C GLY A 511 28.77 1.76 -5.82
N GLY A 512 30.05 2.06 -5.84
CA GLY A 512 30.55 3.34 -6.34
C GLY A 512 32.07 3.39 -6.28
N LYS A 513 32.62 4.57 -6.58
CA LYS A 513 34.05 4.81 -6.52
C LYS A 513 34.39 5.87 -5.49
N TYR A 514 35.43 5.64 -4.71
CA TYR A 514 35.94 6.59 -3.73
C TYR A 514 37.42 6.34 -3.43
N THR A 515 38.08 7.33 -2.83
CA THR A 515 39.44 7.17 -2.31
C THR A 515 39.34 6.75 -0.85
N PRO A 516 39.72 5.49 -0.49
CA PRO A 516 39.68 5.01 0.88
C PRO A 516 40.69 5.77 1.78
N SER A 517 40.44 5.82 3.09
CA SER A 517 41.31 6.51 4.02
C SER A 517 42.71 5.91 4.16
N PHE A 518 42.90 4.66 3.77
CA PHE A 518 44.14 3.88 3.84
C PHE A 518 44.81 3.70 2.47
N PHE A 519 44.36 4.43 1.41
CA PHE A 519 44.91 4.34 0.06
C PHE A 519 44.86 5.71 -0.65
N GLU A 520 45.78 5.96 -1.57
CA GLU A 520 45.84 7.24 -2.30
C GLU A 520 45.07 7.26 -3.61
N GLU A 521 44.70 6.09 -4.12
CA GLU A 521 43.97 5.93 -5.40
C GLU A 521 42.49 5.61 -5.20
N GLU A 522 41.70 6.03 -6.18
CA GLU A 522 40.28 5.72 -6.22
C GLU A 522 40.04 4.22 -6.43
N ARG A 523 39.13 3.63 -5.67
CA ARG A 523 38.74 2.21 -5.74
C ARG A 523 37.26 2.06 -5.93
N GLU A 524 36.86 0.97 -6.59
CA GLU A 524 35.46 0.64 -6.87
C GLU A 524 34.93 -0.40 -5.88
N VAL A 525 33.77 -0.12 -5.30
CA VAL A 525 32.97 -1.06 -4.52
C VAL A 525 31.79 -1.50 -5.37
N LYS A 526 31.46 -2.79 -5.38
CA LYS A 526 30.27 -3.34 -6.06
C LYS A 526 29.04 -3.24 -5.15
N ASP A 527 27.86 -3.43 -5.72
CA ASP A 527 26.60 -3.47 -4.98
C ASP A 527 26.64 -4.58 -3.91
N LEU A 528 26.21 -4.24 -2.68
CA LEU A 528 26.26 -5.12 -1.53
C LEU A 528 24.96 -5.11 -0.76
N TRP A 529 24.55 -6.24 -0.26
CA TRP A 529 23.64 -6.34 0.87
C TRP A 529 24.46 -6.28 2.16
N VAL A 530 24.17 -5.32 3.04
CA VAL A 530 24.86 -5.10 4.30
C VAL A 530 23.88 -5.27 5.47
N SER A 531 24.25 -6.03 6.49
CA SER A 531 23.44 -6.15 7.70
C SER A 531 23.25 -4.79 8.36
N LYS A 532 21.97 -4.46 8.65
CA LYS A 532 21.58 -3.18 9.25
C LYS A 532 22.24 -2.92 10.61
N TYR A 533 22.51 -4.00 11.33
CA TYR A 533 23.09 -4.02 12.68
C TYR A 533 24.28 -4.96 12.72
N GLU A 534 25.10 -4.81 13.79
CA GLU A 534 26.05 -5.82 14.21
C GLU A 534 25.32 -7.14 14.49
N THR A 535 25.96 -8.30 14.28
CA THR A 535 25.36 -9.62 14.58
C THR A 535 25.05 -9.73 16.07
N THR A 536 23.78 -9.98 16.41
CA THR A 536 23.33 -10.01 17.82
C THR A 536 23.58 -11.36 18.50
N GLN A 537 23.56 -11.36 19.83
CA GLN A 537 23.68 -12.59 20.64
C GLN A 537 22.55 -13.57 20.36
N ASP A 538 21.35 -13.09 20.11
CA ASP A 538 20.21 -13.94 19.73
C ASP A 538 20.44 -14.61 18.36
N GLN A 539 20.83 -13.85 17.34
CA GLN A 539 21.18 -14.39 16.02
C GLN A 539 22.31 -15.42 16.09
N TRP A 540 23.33 -15.10 16.87
CA TRP A 540 24.45 -16.01 17.09
C TRP A 540 24.02 -17.29 17.78
N SER A 541 23.28 -17.21 18.89
CA SER A 541 22.84 -18.37 19.69
C SER A 541 21.94 -19.30 18.89
N GLN A 542 21.04 -18.75 18.10
CA GLN A 542 20.14 -19.51 17.23
C GLN A 542 20.90 -20.33 16.16
N LEU A 543 22.03 -19.85 15.69
CA LEU A 543 22.78 -20.49 14.62
C LEU A 543 23.95 -21.33 15.11
N MET A 544 24.67 -20.84 16.13
CA MET A 544 25.87 -21.49 16.67
C MET A 544 25.62 -22.34 17.92
N GLY A 545 24.44 -22.19 18.56
CA GLY A 545 24.06 -22.96 19.77
C GLY A 545 24.76 -22.53 21.04
N THR A 546 25.53 -21.44 21.02
CA THR A 546 26.33 -20.93 22.14
C THR A 546 26.21 -19.42 22.25
N ASP A 547 26.54 -18.85 23.41
CA ASP A 547 26.67 -17.40 23.58
C ASP A 547 27.98 -17.09 24.40
N PRO A 548 29.06 -16.69 23.71
CA PRO A 548 30.33 -16.40 24.34
C PRO A 548 30.40 -15.04 25.04
N SER A 549 29.39 -14.18 24.82
CA SER A 549 29.43 -12.76 25.21
C SER A 549 29.50 -12.55 26.74
N SER A 550 30.17 -11.49 27.15
CA SER A 550 30.28 -11.07 28.55
C SER A 550 29.04 -10.28 28.99
N SER A 551 28.67 -9.27 28.19
CA SER A 551 27.53 -8.40 28.45
C SER A 551 26.29 -9.04 27.85
N LYS A 552 25.47 -9.73 28.65
CA LYS A 552 24.33 -10.50 28.17
C LYS A 552 23.12 -9.63 27.75
N GLY A 553 22.47 -10.02 26.67
CA GLY A 553 21.24 -9.42 26.17
C GLY A 553 20.95 -9.78 24.72
N ALA A 554 19.77 -10.32 24.43
CA ALA A 554 19.37 -10.85 23.12
C ALA A 554 19.67 -9.89 21.95
N ARG A 555 19.44 -8.58 22.14
CA ARG A 555 19.69 -7.55 21.14
C ARG A 555 21.07 -6.87 21.25
N ARG A 556 21.94 -7.28 22.14
CA ARG A 556 23.33 -6.80 22.18
C ARG A 556 24.14 -7.50 21.10
N PRO A 557 25.23 -6.88 20.57
CA PRO A 557 26.11 -7.56 19.65
C PRO A 557 26.77 -8.76 20.32
N VAL A 558 26.98 -9.83 19.54
CA VAL A 558 27.81 -10.93 20.01
C VAL A 558 29.26 -10.46 20.11
N GLU A 559 29.92 -10.80 21.22
CA GLU A 559 31.33 -10.47 21.45
C GLU A 559 32.11 -11.70 21.99
N LYS A 560 33.40 -11.59 22.11
CA LYS A 560 34.33 -12.71 22.48
C LYS A 560 34.33 -13.85 21.45
N ILE A 561 34.22 -13.52 20.21
CA ILE A 561 34.33 -14.45 19.08
C ILE A 561 35.70 -14.30 18.39
N THR A 562 36.17 -15.38 17.77
CA THR A 562 37.34 -15.35 16.90
C THR A 562 36.92 -15.03 15.45
N TRP A 563 37.87 -14.59 14.64
CA TRP A 563 37.64 -14.35 13.21
C TRP A 563 37.14 -15.62 12.47
N ILE A 564 37.74 -16.78 12.76
CA ILE A 564 37.30 -18.06 12.18
C ILE A 564 35.87 -18.39 12.59
N GLN A 565 35.48 -18.14 13.83
CA GLN A 565 34.09 -18.36 14.25
C GLN A 565 33.09 -17.44 13.53
N ALA A 566 33.51 -16.19 13.20
CA ALA A 566 32.70 -15.30 12.38
C ALA A 566 32.55 -15.85 10.95
N LEU A 567 33.60 -16.42 10.34
CA LEU A 567 33.50 -17.09 9.03
C LEU A 567 32.62 -18.34 9.07
N GLN A 568 32.73 -19.16 10.15
CA GLN A 568 31.87 -20.32 10.36
C GLN A 568 30.40 -19.92 10.52
N TYR A 569 30.14 -18.81 11.19
CA TYR A 569 28.79 -18.22 11.28
C TYR A 569 28.27 -17.84 9.90
N CYS A 570 29.06 -17.13 9.08
CA CYS A 570 28.71 -16.76 7.70
C CYS A 570 28.34 -17.98 6.87
N ASN A 571 29.12 -19.06 6.96
CA ASN A 571 28.84 -20.32 6.26
C ASN A 571 27.51 -20.93 6.70
N LYS A 572 27.28 -21.09 8.02
CA LYS A 572 26.04 -21.63 8.56
C LYS A 572 24.83 -20.75 8.19
N LEU A 573 25.02 -19.43 8.18
CA LEU A 573 23.99 -18.50 7.75
C LEU A 573 23.67 -18.69 6.28
N SER A 574 24.67 -18.90 5.43
CA SER A 574 24.51 -19.19 4.01
C SER A 574 23.73 -20.50 3.80
N GLU A 575 24.14 -21.58 4.46
CA GLU A 575 23.48 -22.89 4.41
C GLU A 575 22.03 -22.81 4.87
N LYS A 576 21.76 -22.12 5.98
CA LYS A 576 20.41 -21.89 6.51
C LYS A 576 19.52 -21.18 5.49
N ASN A 577 20.10 -20.32 4.67
CA ASN A 577 19.39 -19.54 3.64
C ASN A 577 19.45 -20.20 2.25
N GLY A 578 19.94 -21.43 2.12
CA GLY A 578 20.01 -22.16 0.87
C GLY A 578 21.04 -21.61 -0.13
N LEU A 579 22.01 -20.84 0.37
CA LEU A 579 23.12 -20.28 -0.40
C LEU A 579 24.36 -21.14 -0.25
N LYS A 580 25.27 -21.10 -1.24
CA LYS A 580 26.56 -21.74 -1.10
C LYS A 580 27.38 -21.05 -0.01
N PRO A 581 28.03 -21.81 0.92
CA PRO A 581 28.99 -21.25 1.87
C PRO A 581 30.10 -20.48 1.17
N ALA A 582 30.52 -19.35 1.76
CA ALA A 582 31.57 -18.51 1.18
C ALA A 582 32.97 -19.09 1.42
N TYR A 583 33.14 -19.93 2.44
CA TYR A 583 34.46 -20.33 2.94
C TYR A 583 34.58 -21.84 3.13
N LYS A 584 35.71 -22.41 2.73
CA LYS A 584 36.12 -23.77 3.10
C LYS A 584 37.07 -23.67 4.28
N ILE A 585 36.61 -24.17 5.44
CA ILE A 585 37.34 -24.09 6.71
C ILE A 585 37.63 -25.51 7.18
N GLU A 586 38.88 -25.84 7.42
CA GLU A 586 39.33 -27.12 7.95
C GLU A 586 40.22 -26.90 9.16
N LYS A 587 39.97 -27.59 10.26
CA LYS A 587 40.75 -27.48 11.54
C LYS A 587 40.96 -26.03 11.99
N ASP A 588 39.88 -25.24 11.93
CA ASP A 588 39.88 -23.80 12.26
C ASP A 588 40.87 -22.94 11.44
N ILE A 589 41.16 -23.37 10.22
CA ILE A 589 41.97 -22.62 9.25
C ILE A 589 41.14 -22.42 7.98
N LEU A 590 41.14 -21.19 7.44
CA LEU A 590 40.54 -20.88 6.15
C LEU A 590 41.43 -21.45 5.05
N GLN A 591 40.90 -22.43 4.26
CA GLN A 591 41.61 -23.06 3.17
C GLN A 591 41.35 -22.40 1.83
N LYS A 592 40.08 -22.12 1.55
CA LYS A 592 39.60 -21.61 0.25
C LYS A 592 38.41 -20.68 0.43
N VAL A 593 38.23 -19.81 -0.55
CA VAL A 593 36.97 -19.08 -0.81
C VAL A 593 36.23 -19.78 -1.94
N ILE A 594 34.89 -19.93 -1.80
CA ILE A 594 34.06 -20.69 -2.72
C ILE A 594 33.19 -19.72 -3.54
N TYR A 595 33.23 -19.84 -4.86
CA TYR A 595 32.45 -19.05 -5.79
C TYR A 595 31.05 -19.67 -6.07
N TYR A 596 30.16 -18.88 -6.64
CA TYR A 596 28.78 -19.30 -6.96
C TYR A 596 28.72 -20.52 -7.92
N ASP A 597 29.71 -20.70 -8.80
CA ASP A 597 29.84 -21.85 -9.71
C ASP A 597 30.48 -23.09 -9.06
N GLY A 598 31.00 -22.94 -7.82
CA GLY A 598 31.66 -23.99 -7.05
C GLY A 598 33.19 -24.02 -7.21
N GLU A 599 33.79 -23.07 -7.94
CA GLU A 599 35.23 -22.90 -7.99
C GLU A 599 35.77 -22.54 -6.60
N GLU A 600 36.87 -23.17 -6.19
CA GLU A 600 37.57 -22.96 -4.94
C GLU A 600 38.88 -22.23 -5.18
N VAL A 601 39.01 -21.01 -4.70
CA VAL A 601 40.22 -20.18 -4.86
C VAL A 601 40.94 -19.97 -3.54
N TYR A 602 42.21 -19.63 -3.59
CA TYR A 602 42.97 -19.29 -2.38
C TYR A 602 42.51 -17.97 -1.79
N PRO A 603 42.61 -17.80 -0.42
CA PRO A 603 42.10 -16.63 0.28
C PRO A 603 42.71 -15.29 -0.15
N ASP A 604 43.96 -15.29 -0.62
CA ASP A 604 44.75 -14.14 -1.07
C ASP A 604 44.40 -13.63 -2.46
N ILE A 605 43.71 -14.45 -3.27
CA ILE A 605 43.34 -14.12 -4.66
C ILE A 605 41.85 -14.16 -4.94
N ALA A 606 41.00 -14.13 -3.88
CA ALA A 606 39.57 -14.28 -4.02
C ALA A 606 38.90 -13.03 -4.60
N ASP A 607 38.01 -13.21 -5.57
CA ASP A 607 37.11 -12.19 -6.07
C ASP A 607 35.74 -12.31 -5.40
N PHE A 608 35.48 -11.47 -4.41
CA PHE A 608 34.24 -11.51 -3.63
C PHE A 608 32.99 -11.16 -4.43
N SER A 609 33.12 -10.56 -5.61
CA SER A 609 31.98 -10.36 -6.51
C SER A 609 31.39 -11.68 -7.03
N LYS A 610 32.15 -12.78 -6.96
CA LYS A 610 31.75 -14.13 -7.35
C LYS A 610 31.27 -15.01 -6.20
N VAL A 611 31.20 -14.48 -4.98
CA VAL A 611 30.74 -15.22 -3.81
C VAL A 611 29.24 -15.01 -3.59
N GLU A 612 28.48 -16.13 -3.53
CA GLU A 612 27.03 -16.10 -3.34
C GLU A 612 26.61 -15.94 -1.87
N GLY A 613 27.36 -16.59 -0.98
CA GLY A 613 27.01 -16.69 0.44
C GLY A 613 27.31 -15.42 1.24
N TYR A 614 26.81 -15.45 2.51
CA TYR A 614 27.18 -14.43 3.49
C TYR A 614 28.66 -14.50 3.81
N ARG A 615 29.26 -13.35 4.05
CA ARG A 615 30.68 -13.19 4.33
C ARG A 615 30.95 -11.99 5.21
N LEU A 616 32.18 -11.86 5.69
CA LEU A 616 32.68 -10.62 6.26
C LEU A 616 32.87 -9.57 5.16
N PRO A 617 32.66 -8.28 5.45
CA PRO A 617 33.04 -7.21 4.55
C PRO A 617 34.58 -7.14 4.41
N THR A 618 35.07 -6.65 3.29
CA THR A 618 36.44 -6.18 3.17
C THR A 618 36.57 -4.79 3.82
N HIS A 619 37.80 -4.33 4.13
CA HIS A 619 38.04 -2.99 4.65
C HIS A 619 37.49 -1.92 3.72
N LEU A 620 37.69 -2.07 2.42
CA LEU A 620 37.18 -1.18 1.37
C LEU A 620 35.65 -1.09 1.39
N GLU A 621 34.97 -2.22 1.47
CA GLU A 621 33.50 -2.28 1.52
C GLU A 621 32.96 -1.68 2.82
N TRP A 622 33.64 -1.99 3.95
CA TRP A 622 33.21 -1.51 5.26
C TRP A 622 33.28 0.03 5.34
N GLU A 623 34.38 0.63 4.89
CA GLU A 623 34.53 2.09 4.93
C GLU A 623 33.51 2.77 3.99
N TRP A 624 33.21 2.18 2.82
CA TRP A 624 32.22 2.69 1.89
C TRP A 624 30.83 2.79 2.54
N PHE A 625 30.33 1.69 3.11
CA PHE A 625 28.99 1.72 3.70
C PHE A 625 28.95 2.46 5.05
N ALA A 626 30.01 2.45 5.84
CA ALA A 626 30.06 3.21 7.09
C ALA A 626 29.99 4.72 6.85
N ARG A 627 30.60 5.22 5.77
CA ARG A 627 30.50 6.62 5.34
C ARG A 627 29.17 6.98 4.69
N GLY A 628 28.26 6.02 4.46
CA GLY A 628 26.94 6.25 3.87
C GLY A 628 26.87 6.11 2.35
N GLY A 629 27.94 5.59 1.69
CA GLY A 629 27.97 5.25 0.28
C GLY A 629 27.59 6.40 -0.67
N GLU A 630 27.04 6.07 -1.82
CA GLU A 630 26.62 7.02 -2.84
C GLU A 630 25.61 8.06 -2.33
N VAL A 631 24.74 7.68 -1.38
CA VAL A 631 23.75 8.59 -0.79
C VAL A 631 24.44 9.72 -0.03
N ALA A 632 25.46 9.39 0.77
CA ALA A 632 26.21 10.40 1.52
C ALA A 632 27.05 11.31 0.61
N ILE A 633 27.50 10.82 -0.54
CA ILE A 633 28.15 11.67 -1.57
C ILE A 633 27.16 12.69 -2.12
N GLN A 634 25.96 12.25 -2.47
CA GLN A 634 24.89 13.13 -3.00
C GLN A 634 24.40 14.15 -1.96
N GLU A 635 24.42 13.79 -0.66
CA GLU A 635 24.05 14.68 0.46
C GLU A 635 25.22 15.50 1.00
N GLU A 636 26.42 15.42 0.41
CA GLU A 636 27.65 16.09 0.84
C GLU A 636 28.10 15.74 2.29
N THR A 637 27.69 14.56 2.79
CA THR A 637 27.96 14.07 4.16
C THR A 637 28.99 12.95 4.22
N PHE A 638 29.52 12.51 3.08
CA PHE A 638 30.51 11.41 2.99
C PHE A 638 31.82 11.67 3.76
N SER A 639 32.18 12.95 3.96
CA SER A 639 33.35 13.38 4.69
C SER A 639 33.16 13.46 6.22
N CYS A 640 31.96 13.18 6.74
CA CYS A 640 31.71 13.16 8.18
C CYS A 640 32.66 12.21 8.90
N LYS A 641 33.11 12.63 10.08
CA LYS A 641 34.08 11.89 10.89
C LYS A 641 33.57 10.54 11.38
N TYR A 642 32.26 10.47 11.66
CA TYR A 642 31.56 9.28 12.09
C TYR A 642 30.45 8.92 11.09
N SER A 643 29.90 7.73 11.21
CA SER A 643 28.86 7.20 10.34
C SER A 643 27.56 8.04 10.45
N GLY A 644 27.39 8.98 9.53
CA GLY A 644 26.22 9.85 9.44
C GLY A 644 26.25 11.13 10.27
N SER A 645 27.32 11.45 11.02
CA SER A 645 27.44 12.66 11.85
C SER A 645 28.89 13.01 12.20
N ASP A 646 29.14 14.28 12.53
CA ASP A 646 30.41 14.71 13.16
C ASP A 646 30.32 14.68 14.69
N ASN A 647 29.15 14.38 15.25
CA ASN A 647 28.95 14.23 16.69
C ASN A 647 28.87 12.75 17.09
N PRO A 648 29.87 12.18 17.81
CA PRO A 648 29.88 10.77 18.18
C PRO A 648 28.75 10.37 19.13
N GLU A 649 28.26 11.28 19.96
CA GLU A 649 27.15 10.98 20.90
C GLU A 649 25.83 10.60 20.20
N GLU A 650 25.64 11.09 18.98
CA GLU A 650 24.42 10.81 18.20
C GLU A 650 24.41 9.40 17.62
N VAL A 651 25.55 8.90 17.20
CA VAL A 651 25.69 7.72 16.35
C VAL A 651 26.39 6.53 16.97
N ALA A 652 27.10 6.74 18.12
CA ALA A 652 27.97 5.73 18.69
C ALA A 652 27.80 5.51 20.21
N TRP A 653 28.08 4.29 20.67
CA TRP A 653 28.32 3.94 22.05
C TRP A 653 29.83 3.79 22.25
N PHE A 654 30.44 4.69 23.02
CA PHE A 654 31.87 4.76 23.23
C PHE A 654 32.19 5.02 24.71
N LYS A 655 33.43 5.08 25.11
CA LYS A 655 33.88 5.06 26.50
C LYS A 655 33.12 6.00 27.43
N GLU A 656 32.83 7.22 26.99
CA GLU A 656 32.15 8.23 27.81
C GLU A 656 30.66 8.00 27.95
N THR A 657 30.05 7.30 26.99
CA THR A 657 28.57 7.12 26.91
C THR A 657 28.10 5.69 27.16
N SER A 658 29.00 4.69 27.09
CA SER A 658 28.66 3.26 27.11
C SER A 658 28.39 2.69 28.51
N GLY A 659 28.85 3.35 29.58
CA GLY A 659 28.80 2.76 30.91
C GLY A 659 29.59 1.45 31.03
N SER A 660 30.71 1.33 30.31
CA SER A 660 31.63 0.19 30.28
C SER A 660 31.02 -1.15 29.86
N GLN A 661 30.09 -1.13 28.91
CA GLN A 661 29.46 -2.32 28.36
C GLN A 661 28.90 -2.09 26.93
N THR A 662 28.64 -3.17 26.22
CA THR A 662 27.88 -3.12 24.95
C THR A 662 26.44 -2.69 25.20
N HIS A 663 25.74 -2.18 24.16
CA HIS A 663 24.34 -1.79 24.18
C HIS A 663 23.55 -2.56 23.14
N ALA A 664 22.20 -2.56 23.26
CA ALA A 664 21.33 -3.13 22.25
C ALA A 664 21.54 -2.39 20.91
N VAL A 665 21.69 -3.15 19.83
CA VAL A 665 21.90 -2.59 18.50
C VAL A 665 20.74 -1.71 18.04
N GLY A 666 21.03 -0.68 17.25
CA GLY A 666 20.00 0.20 16.67
C GLY A 666 19.39 1.21 17.64
N THR A 667 20.08 1.55 18.72
CA THR A 667 19.62 2.52 19.73
C THR A 667 20.12 3.95 19.51
N LYS A 668 21.13 4.12 18.66
CA LYS A 668 21.64 5.41 18.20
C LYS A 668 21.07 5.77 16.84
N LYS A 669 21.41 6.93 16.28
CA LYS A 669 20.97 7.33 14.94
C LYS A 669 21.69 6.51 13.86
N PRO A 670 21.00 6.12 12.76
CA PRO A 670 21.66 5.47 11.63
C PRO A 670 22.38 6.47 10.74
N ASN A 671 23.23 5.97 9.84
CA ASN A 671 23.75 6.76 8.73
C ASN A 671 22.72 6.92 7.59
N GLN A 672 23.11 7.56 6.50
CA GLN A 672 22.24 7.86 5.33
C GLN A 672 21.68 6.60 4.65
N LEU A 673 22.35 5.47 4.78
CA LEU A 673 21.89 4.16 4.28
C LEU A 673 20.93 3.46 5.26
N GLY A 674 20.73 3.99 6.47
CA GLY A 674 19.94 3.33 7.52
C GLY A 674 20.71 2.24 8.25
N LEU A 675 22.06 2.25 8.21
CA LEU A 675 22.95 1.35 8.97
C LEU A 675 23.25 1.95 10.33
N TYR A 676 23.22 1.12 11.37
CA TYR A 676 23.42 1.50 12.75
C TYR A 676 24.73 0.96 13.29
N ASP A 677 25.24 1.61 14.34
CA ASP A 677 26.35 1.16 15.16
C ASP A 677 27.64 0.84 14.36
N CYS A 678 27.83 1.47 13.19
CA CYS A 678 29.09 1.35 12.45
C CYS A 678 30.28 1.98 13.21
N ASN A 679 30.00 2.82 14.19
CA ASN A 679 31.00 3.37 15.10
C ASN A 679 30.63 3.05 16.55
N GLY A 680 31.59 2.63 17.34
CA GLY A 680 31.40 2.27 18.76
C GLY A 680 30.75 0.90 18.94
N ASN A 681 30.12 0.66 20.08
CA ASN A 681 29.52 -0.60 20.52
C ASN A 681 30.55 -1.75 20.52
N VAL A 682 30.81 -2.41 19.37
CA VAL A 682 31.92 -3.37 19.22
C VAL A 682 32.77 -3.08 18.00
N TRP A 683 34.07 -3.35 18.04
CA TRP A 683 34.91 -3.43 16.86
C TRP A 683 34.35 -4.48 15.89
N GLU A 684 34.21 -4.13 14.63
CA GLU A 684 33.71 -5.05 13.61
C GLU A 684 34.86 -5.74 12.87
N LEU A 685 34.88 -7.08 12.95
CA LEU A 685 35.79 -7.92 12.18
C LEU A 685 35.54 -7.79 10.70
N VAL A 686 36.57 -7.54 9.92
CA VAL A 686 36.57 -7.57 8.46
C VAL A 686 37.41 -8.74 7.94
N TYR A 687 37.36 -8.98 6.62
CA TYR A 687 38.10 -10.09 6.01
C TYR A 687 39.62 -9.88 6.04
N ASP A 688 40.07 -8.64 5.99
CA ASP A 688 41.46 -8.23 5.84
C ASP A 688 42.35 -8.61 7.02
N THR A 689 43.63 -8.84 6.73
CA THR A 689 44.72 -8.91 7.71
C THR A 689 45.22 -7.51 8.05
N ASP A 690 45.69 -7.34 9.29
CA ASP A 690 46.26 -6.05 9.74
C ASP A 690 47.76 -6.02 9.48
N ILE A 691 48.14 -5.77 8.24
CA ILE A 691 49.53 -5.55 7.82
C ILE A 691 49.61 -4.24 7.04
N SER A 692 50.77 -3.57 7.14
CA SER A 692 51.12 -2.46 6.28
C SER A 692 51.52 -3.02 4.88
N GLY A 693 50.55 -3.19 4.00
CA GLY A 693 50.77 -3.66 2.66
C GLY A 693 49.97 -2.83 1.64
N TYR A 694 50.42 -2.81 0.41
CA TYR A 694 49.69 -2.17 -0.67
C TYR A 694 48.63 -3.15 -1.17
N LEU A 695 47.40 -2.67 -1.33
CA LEU A 695 46.42 -3.33 -2.21
C LEU A 695 47.02 -3.38 -3.62
N ASP A 696 47.16 -4.54 -4.20
CA ASP A 696 47.53 -4.61 -5.63
C ASP A 696 46.32 -4.11 -6.47
N GLU A 697 46.58 -3.79 -7.74
CA GLU A 697 45.55 -3.25 -8.64
C GLU A 697 44.36 -4.24 -8.87
N GLN A 698 44.53 -5.52 -8.52
CA GLN A 698 43.55 -6.58 -8.78
C GLN A 698 42.67 -6.95 -7.60
N HIS A 699 43.07 -6.63 -6.34
CA HIS A 699 42.34 -7.08 -5.14
C HIS A 699 41.74 -5.92 -4.35
N SER A 700 40.57 -6.16 -3.79
CA SER A 700 39.81 -5.19 -2.97
C SER A 700 40.08 -5.31 -1.46
N TYR A 701 41.10 -6.11 -1.06
CA TYR A 701 41.43 -6.41 0.34
C TYR A 701 42.90 -6.83 0.47
N ILE A 702 43.37 -6.85 1.71
CA ILE A 702 44.74 -7.31 2.06
C ILE A 702 44.63 -8.62 2.85
N TYR A 703 45.20 -9.71 2.34
CA TYR A 703 45.27 -11.00 3.03
C TYR A 703 46.65 -11.61 3.04
N ASP A 704 47.14 -11.98 4.20
CA ASP A 704 48.40 -12.72 4.39
C ASP A 704 48.16 -13.87 5.37
N GLU A 705 48.33 -15.10 4.89
CA GLU A 705 48.14 -16.32 5.68
C GLU A 705 49.09 -16.40 6.86
N SER A 706 50.31 -15.84 6.75
CA SER A 706 51.31 -15.82 7.82
C SER A 706 50.98 -14.85 8.94
N CYS A 707 50.10 -13.87 8.69
CA CYS A 707 49.69 -12.87 9.66
C CYS A 707 48.55 -13.39 10.54
N SER A 708 48.74 -13.46 11.83
CA SER A 708 47.70 -13.83 12.80
C SER A 708 46.78 -12.68 13.17
N ASN A 709 47.14 -11.44 12.88
CA ASN A 709 46.33 -10.27 13.22
C ASN A 709 45.27 -10.03 12.13
N ARG A 710 44.05 -9.89 12.57
CA ARG A 710 42.91 -9.53 11.71
C ARG A 710 42.47 -8.10 11.91
N LYS A 711 42.10 -7.43 10.83
CA LYS A 711 41.66 -6.04 10.86
C LYS A 711 40.28 -5.92 11.51
N VAL A 712 40.14 -4.90 12.35
CA VAL A 712 38.85 -4.49 12.93
C VAL A 712 38.64 -2.99 12.74
N LEU A 713 37.39 -2.56 12.56
CA LEU A 713 37.02 -1.20 12.20
C LEU A 713 35.90 -0.67 13.10
N GLY A 714 35.72 0.65 13.15
CA GLY A 714 34.61 1.33 13.80
C GLY A 714 34.76 1.62 15.29
N GLY A 715 35.67 0.98 15.98
CA GLY A 715 35.86 1.15 17.43
C GLY A 715 34.83 0.40 18.27
N SER A 716 34.90 0.58 19.60
CA SER A 716 34.03 -0.12 20.54
C SER A 716 33.60 0.77 21.71
N TRP A 717 32.78 0.20 22.59
CA TRP A 717 32.29 0.81 23.84
C TRP A 717 33.40 1.29 24.78
N ASP A 718 34.63 0.80 24.64
CA ASP A 718 35.78 1.14 25.50
C ASP A 718 36.77 2.13 24.84
N ASN A 719 36.51 2.60 23.64
CA ASN A 719 37.39 3.49 22.88
C ASN A 719 37.00 4.97 23.01
N ASN A 720 38.02 5.84 22.83
CA ASN A 720 37.81 7.29 22.81
C ASN A 720 37.21 7.75 21.46
N PRO A 721 36.65 8.97 21.36
CA PRO A 721 36.02 9.49 20.12
C PRO A 721 36.93 9.48 18.89
N VAL A 722 38.24 9.60 19.04
CA VAL A 722 39.16 9.58 17.89
C VAL A 722 39.30 8.18 17.29
N GLU A 723 39.26 7.16 18.13
CA GLU A 723 39.47 5.76 17.75
C GLU A 723 38.21 5.14 17.07
N ILE A 724 37.03 5.69 17.34
CA ILE A 724 35.75 5.22 16.76
C ILE A 724 35.41 5.90 15.44
N SER A 725 36.33 6.65 14.80
CA SER A 725 36.04 7.32 13.50
C SER A 725 35.91 6.32 12.35
N ASN A 726 35.32 6.76 11.24
CA ASN A 726 35.13 5.96 10.02
C ASN A 726 36.45 5.44 9.42
N SER A 727 37.56 6.09 9.73
CA SER A 727 38.93 5.68 9.35
C SER A 727 39.70 4.98 10.49
N GLY A 728 39.08 4.82 11.67
CA GLY A 728 39.68 4.16 12.81
C GLY A 728 39.75 2.65 12.61
N GLY A 729 40.93 2.06 12.76
CA GLY A 729 41.11 0.62 12.66
C GLY A 729 42.26 0.13 13.54
N ALA A 730 42.23 -1.16 13.88
CA ALA A 730 43.26 -1.83 14.69
C ALA A 730 43.41 -3.29 14.25
N GLY A 731 44.52 -3.92 14.64
CA GLY A 731 44.79 -5.33 14.37
C GLY A 731 44.79 -6.16 15.65
N PHE A 732 44.17 -7.34 15.59
CA PHE A 732 44.11 -8.22 16.77
C PHE A 732 44.13 -9.70 16.37
N ASN A 733 44.71 -10.53 17.27
CA ASN A 733 44.83 -11.97 17.10
C ASN A 733 44.00 -12.80 18.09
N SER A 734 43.21 -12.17 18.96
CA SER A 734 42.47 -12.86 20.02
C SER A 734 41.05 -12.34 20.14
N SER A 735 40.16 -13.12 20.76
CA SER A 735 38.80 -12.71 21.08
C SER A 735 38.75 -11.73 22.25
N SER A 736 37.83 -10.76 22.25
CA SER A 736 37.67 -9.78 23.32
C SER A 736 36.21 -9.37 23.46
N SER A 737 35.84 -8.87 24.67
CA SER A 737 34.50 -8.28 24.93
C SER A 737 34.22 -6.98 24.17
N THR A 738 35.18 -6.49 23.41
CA THR A 738 35.06 -5.30 22.57
C THR A 738 34.92 -5.62 21.10
N ARG A 739 34.81 -6.90 20.68
CA ARG A 739 34.87 -7.31 19.28
C ARG A 739 33.70 -8.20 18.89
N GLY A 740 33.03 -7.79 17.84
CA GLY A 740 31.97 -8.50 17.14
C GLY A 740 32.15 -8.42 15.64
N PHE A 741 31.08 -8.47 14.86
CA PHE A 741 31.11 -8.38 13.42
C PHE A 741 29.74 -8.07 12.83
N ARG A 742 29.75 -7.69 11.58
CA ARG A 742 28.57 -7.51 10.72
C ARG A 742 28.74 -8.36 9.47
N VAL A 743 27.65 -8.92 8.95
CA VAL A 743 27.69 -9.72 7.72
C VAL A 743 27.32 -8.90 6.51
N VAL A 744 27.94 -9.25 5.37
CA VAL A 744 27.57 -8.74 4.04
C VAL A 744 27.35 -9.87 3.08
N ARG A 745 26.72 -9.56 1.94
CA ARG A 745 26.56 -10.47 0.80
C ARG A 745 26.65 -9.66 -0.49
N THR A 746 27.22 -10.22 -1.54
CA THR A 746 27.18 -9.63 -2.87
C THR A 746 25.76 -9.52 -3.37
N ALA A 747 25.36 -8.39 -4.01
CA ALA A 747 23.99 -8.11 -4.44
C ALA A 747 23.58 -8.87 -5.70
#